data_0f6803e692b7f14957fd430dd8e23800
#
_entry.id   0f6803e692b7f14957fd430dd8e23800
#
_cell.length_a   1.000
_cell.length_b   1.000
_cell.length_c   1.000
_cell.angle_alpha   90.00
_cell.angle_beta   90.00
_cell.angle_gamma   90.00
#
_symmetry.space_group_name_H-M   'P 1'
#
loop_
_entity.id
_entity.type
_entity.pdbx_description
1 polymer ?
#
loop_
_entity_poly.entity_id
_entity_poly.type
_entity_poly.pdbx_seq_one_letter_code
_entity_poly.pdbx_strand_id
1 'polypeptide(L)'
;MEFKSATTQQLSNSTTQQLSNSTTQQLSNSATLPMHDLILILKRFIPPYKLRVTKSIIFNFLHAIFGSLSIAMLGPILKIIFNNEQDVTELVPFEFNSESIGQIFNYYITTIKYTYGPSTTLILIGVVAIVTTALKTGFAYLGAYELIYIRNGVVRDIRRKIYAKILSLPLPFFSEERKGDIIARMTGDVQEVEASVMSSLDMLFQSPILIIVYLTSMLFMSWQLTLFVFILLPIMGLLIGRVGKNLKRRSWEGQTKMGEILALMEETLSGLRIIKAFNAEPKMTEKFSTENESYRKIQNRLMRRRSLAHPMSEFLGTIVVVIILWFGGTLILNNTGNLSGPSFIIYIGLFYSIINPAKNLTNAYYSVQKGLAAMERIDVILAAESSIQEPENPRKLEQFQQAVEYKDVNFSYNESKQVLKNINLVIPKGKTVALVGQSGSGKSTFVDLLPRFYDVNSGKICIDGIDIRELSFYNLREFMGNVNQDPILFNDTINNIAFGIENATLEQVEQAARIANAHEFILQTEHGYQTIIGDRGGKLSGGQRQRLSIARAVLKNPPIMILDEATSALDTESEKLVQEALDNLMKNRTSIVIAHRLSTIKNADLICVFHEGEIVERGTHEELLSLNGIYTKLYSMQSF
;
A
#
# COMPACT_ATOMS: atom_id res chain seq x y z
N MET A 1 39.72 5.43 -16.33
CA MET A 1 38.32 5.00 -16.07
C MET A 1 37.63 5.76 -14.94
N GLU A 2 38.30 6.68 -14.25
CA GLU A 2 37.77 7.45 -13.11
C GLU A 2 37.00 8.73 -13.47
N PHE A 3 37.10 9.24 -14.68
CA PHE A 3 36.46 10.52 -15.08
C PHE A 3 35.00 10.39 -15.55
N LYS A 4 34.45 9.19 -15.80
CA LYS A 4 33.04 8.99 -16.19
C LYS A 4 32.11 8.68 -15.04
N SER A 5 32.61 8.27 -13.88
CA SER A 5 31.77 8.01 -12.69
C SER A 5 31.35 9.28 -11.94
N ALA A 6 32.20 10.31 -11.97
CA ALA A 6 31.94 11.58 -11.27
C ALA A 6 30.81 12.41 -11.92
N THR A 7 30.68 12.36 -13.25
CA THR A 7 29.67 13.17 -13.98
C THR A 7 28.27 12.61 -13.85
N THR A 8 28.11 11.29 -13.77
CA THR A 8 26.80 10.62 -13.59
C THR A 8 26.28 10.78 -12.18
N GLN A 9 27.17 10.77 -11.17
CA GLN A 9 26.80 11.04 -9.78
C GLN A 9 26.44 12.51 -9.53
N GLN A 10 27.08 13.46 -10.24
CA GLN A 10 26.72 14.89 -10.14
C GLN A 10 25.37 15.22 -10.79
N LEU A 11 25.01 14.59 -11.91
CA LEU A 11 23.70 14.78 -12.55
C LEU A 11 22.56 14.15 -11.76
N SER A 12 22.76 12.98 -11.16
CA SER A 12 21.77 12.34 -10.26
C SER A 12 21.55 13.18 -8.99
N ASN A 13 22.60 13.71 -8.42
CA ASN A 13 22.50 14.56 -7.21
C ASN A 13 21.88 15.94 -7.49
N SER A 14 22.08 16.53 -8.67
CA SER A 14 21.50 17.84 -9.00
C SER A 14 19.99 17.74 -9.27
N THR A 15 19.54 16.66 -9.92
CA THR A 15 18.10 16.44 -10.17
C THR A 15 17.33 16.09 -8.90
N THR A 16 17.94 15.28 -8.02
CA THR A 16 17.37 14.94 -6.70
C THR A 16 17.36 16.16 -5.77
N GLN A 17 18.37 17.02 -5.82
CA GLN A 17 18.41 18.28 -5.06
C GLN A 17 17.46 19.34 -5.59
N GLN A 18 17.23 19.44 -6.90
CA GLN A 18 16.24 20.36 -7.47
C GLN A 18 14.81 19.93 -7.16
N LEU A 19 14.50 18.63 -7.22
CA LEU A 19 13.20 18.08 -6.79
C LEU A 19 12.97 18.25 -5.29
N SER A 20 14.00 18.04 -4.45
CA SER A 20 13.92 18.27 -2.99
C SER A 20 13.76 19.75 -2.64
N ASN A 21 14.40 20.66 -3.35
CA ASN A 21 14.29 22.10 -3.09
C ASN A 21 12.99 22.71 -3.60
N SER A 22 12.43 22.25 -4.73
CA SER A 22 11.11 22.69 -5.22
C SER A 22 9.99 22.22 -4.29
N THR A 23 10.07 20.99 -3.79
CA THR A 23 9.11 20.45 -2.80
C THR A 23 9.23 21.15 -1.45
N THR A 24 10.45 21.51 -1.03
CA THR A 24 10.67 22.21 0.25
C THR A 24 10.25 23.68 0.19
N GLN A 25 10.36 24.34 -0.96
CA GLN A 25 9.89 25.72 -1.16
C GLN A 25 8.36 25.81 -1.30
N GLN A 26 7.69 24.83 -1.90
CA GLN A 26 6.22 24.77 -1.91
C GLN A 26 5.64 24.50 -0.51
N LEU A 27 6.35 23.75 0.34
CA LEU A 27 5.94 23.48 1.73
C LEU A 27 6.16 24.66 2.67
N SER A 28 7.00 25.65 2.31
CA SER A 28 7.29 26.82 3.17
C SER A 28 6.30 27.98 2.98
N ASN A 29 5.54 28.03 1.89
CA ASN A 29 4.67 29.16 1.51
C ASN A 29 3.18 28.96 1.79
N SER A 30 2.72 27.80 2.32
CA SER A 30 1.32 27.60 2.66
C SER A 30 1.11 27.61 4.19
N ALA A 31 1.17 28.77 4.80
CA ALA A 31 0.59 29.03 6.12
C ALA A 31 -0.95 29.17 6.07
N THR A 32 -1.59 28.75 4.99
CA THR A 32 -3.05 28.66 4.87
C THR A 32 -3.51 27.35 5.52
N LEU A 33 -4.44 27.50 6.44
CA LEU A 33 -5.04 26.46 7.29
C LEU A 33 -5.20 25.11 6.59
N PRO A 34 -4.86 24.02 7.26
CA PRO A 34 -4.93 22.64 6.73
C PRO A 34 -6.38 22.14 6.49
N MET A 35 -7.37 23.02 6.61
CA MET A 35 -8.79 22.73 6.46
C MET A 35 -9.12 22.27 5.03
N HIS A 36 -8.48 22.86 4.02
CA HIS A 36 -8.68 22.48 2.62
C HIS A 36 -8.21 21.04 2.36
N ASP A 37 -7.04 20.69 2.88
CA ASP A 37 -6.41 19.38 2.70
C ASP A 37 -7.19 18.27 3.42
N LEU A 38 -7.69 18.56 4.62
CA LEU A 38 -8.61 17.71 5.37
C LEU A 38 -9.89 17.40 4.58
N ILE A 39 -10.50 18.46 4.04
CA ILE A 39 -11.73 18.35 3.24
C ILE A 39 -11.48 17.53 1.98
N LEU A 40 -10.33 17.69 1.32
CA LEU A 40 -9.95 16.89 0.14
C LEU A 40 -9.88 15.39 0.47
N ILE A 41 -9.19 15.02 1.55
CA ILE A 41 -9.11 13.62 1.99
C ILE A 41 -10.51 13.05 2.25
N LEU A 42 -11.32 13.79 3.02
CA LEU A 42 -12.65 13.32 3.38
C LEU A 42 -13.58 13.23 2.16
N LYS A 43 -13.58 14.22 1.26
CA LYS A 43 -14.36 14.17 0.02
C LYS A 43 -13.99 12.97 -0.86
N ARG A 44 -12.74 12.55 -0.84
CA ARG A 44 -12.26 11.42 -1.64
C ARG A 44 -12.66 10.06 -1.10
N PHE A 45 -12.61 9.87 0.22
CA PHE A 45 -12.75 8.54 0.84
C PHE A 45 -14.05 8.31 1.61
N ILE A 46 -14.72 9.36 2.08
CA ILE A 46 -15.89 9.27 2.96
C ILE A 46 -17.25 9.05 2.25
N PRO A 47 -17.47 9.49 0.99
CA PRO A 47 -18.79 9.39 0.37
C PRO A 47 -19.47 8.01 0.48
N PRO A 48 -18.77 6.87 0.32
CA PRO A 48 -19.36 5.55 0.50
C PRO A 48 -19.81 5.25 1.96
N TYR A 49 -19.25 5.99 2.93
CA TYR A 49 -19.40 5.74 4.37
C TYR A 49 -20.18 6.82 5.11
N LYS A 50 -20.81 7.78 4.41
CA LYS A 50 -21.47 8.95 5.00
C LYS A 50 -22.46 8.60 6.12
N LEU A 51 -23.25 7.54 5.97
CA LEU A 51 -24.22 7.12 7.00
C LEU A 51 -23.51 6.67 8.29
N ARG A 52 -22.39 5.96 8.19
CA ARG A 52 -21.59 5.53 9.34
C ARG A 52 -20.93 6.71 10.04
N VAL A 53 -20.42 7.68 9.27
CA VAL A 53 -19.88 8.94 9.81
C VAL A 53 -20.95 9.68 10.59
N THR A 54 -22.17 9.83 10.04
CA THR A 54 -23.28 10.49 10.73
C THR A 54 -23.62 9.77 12.04
N LYS A 55 -23.71 8.43 12.04
CA LYS A 55 -23.93 7.66 13.27
C LYS A 55 -22.81 7.88 14.29
N SER A 56 -21.54 7.86 13.86
CA SER A 56 -20.42 8.12 14.76
C SER A 56 -20.47 9.52 15.36
N ILE A 57 -20.85 10.55 14.58
CA ILE A 57 -21.05 11.92 15.07
C ILE A 57 -22.14 11.97 16.15
N ILE A 58 -23.29 11.33 15.92
CA ILE A 58 -24.39 11.28 16.89
C ILE A 58 -23.92 10.59 18.17
N PHE A 59 -23.27 9.44 18.07
CA PHE A 59 -22.77 8.71 19.23
C PHE A 59 -21.71 9.50 20.00
N ASN A 60 -20.81 10.19 19.33
CA ASN A 60 -19.82 11.05 19.97
C ASN A 60 -20.47 12.27 20.66
N PHE A 61 -21.54 12.83 20.09
CA PHE A 61 -22.30 13.88 20.72
C PHE A 61 -22.98 13.39 22.00
N LEU A 62 -23.64 12.23 21.95
CA LEU A 62 -24.23 11.60 23.14
C LEU A 62 -23.17 11.25 24.19
N HIS A 63 -22.01 10.71 23.75
CA HIS A 63 -20.88 10.49 24.64
C HIS A 63 -20.44 11.76 25.38
N ALA A 64 -20.37 12.89 24.67
CA ALA A 64 -19.99 14.18 25.27
C ALA A 64 -21.01 14.66 26.31
N ILE A 65 -22.32 14.57 25.99
CA ILE A 65 -23.40 14.96 26.91
C ILE A 65 -23.38 14.09 28.17
N PHE A 66 -23.39 12.76 28.03
CA PHE A 66 -23.33 11.86 29.18
C PHE A 66 -22.00 11.94 29.93
N GLY A 67 -20.93 12.36 29.26
CA GLY A 67 -19.65 12.65 29.87
C GLY A 67 -19.71 13.87 30.80
N SER A 68 -20.30 14.94 30.33
CA SER A 68 -20.57 16.15 31.15
C SER A 68 -21.49 15.83 32.31
N LEU A 69 -22.59 15.11 32.06
CA LEU A 69 -23.55 14.71 33.09
C LEU A 69 -22.92 13.80 34.17
N SER A 70 -22.10 12.83 33.75
CA SER A 70 -21.41 11.94 34.70
C SER A 70 -20.47 12.70 35.65
N ILE A 71 -19.79 13.75 35.16
CA ILE A 71 -18.98 14.62 36.01
C ILE A 71 -19.86 15.49 36.91
N ALA A 72 -20.97 16.00 36.38
CA ALA A 72 -21.91 16.80 37.15
C ALA A 72 -22.53 16.05 38.35
N MET A 73 -22.67 14.71 38.27
CA MET A 73 -23.15 13.88 39.39
C MET A 73 -22.26 13.93 40.63
N LEU A 74 -21.02 14.39 40.52
CA LEU A 74 -20.16 14.64 41.70
C LEU A 74 -20.70 15.75 42.59
N GLY A 75 -21.38 16.75 42.03
CA GLY A 75 -21.90 17.89 42.79
C GLY A 75 -22.86 17.49 43.93
N PRO A 76 -23.95 16.80 43.63
CA PRO A 76 -24.89 16.32 44.66
C PRO A 76 -24.23 15.43 45.70
N ILE A 77 -23.32 14.55 45.29
CA ILE A 77 -22.57 13.70 46.24
C ILE A 77 -21.78 14.56 47.22
N LEU A 78 -21.05 15.56 46.72
CA LEU A 78 -20.25 16.47 47.54
C LEU A 78 -21.13 17.32 48.44
N LYS A 79 -22.30 17.80 47.96
CA LYS A 79 -23.27 18.55 48.77
C LYS A 79 -23.80 17.77 49.97
N ILE A 80 -24.13 16.51 49.76
CA ILE A 80 -24.63 15.62 50.84
C ILE A 80 -23.50 15.33 51.84
N ILE A 81 -22.29 15.05 51.39
CA ILE A 81 -21.17 14.70 52.25
C ILE A 81 -20.73 15.89 53.13
N PHE A 82 -20.62 17.08 52.51
CA PHE A 82 -20.15 18.27 53.23
C PHE A 82 -21.23 19.06 53.97
N ASN A 83 -22.49 18.68 53.81
CA ASN A 83 -23.68 19.31 54.46
C ASN A 83 -23.68 20.86 54.32
N ASN A 84 -23.30 21.39 53.16
CA ASN A 84 -22.84 22.78 53.01
C ASN A 84 -23.81 23.67 52.23
N GLU A 85 -25.11 23.32 52.07
CA GLU A 85 -26.10 24.20 51.42
C GLU A 85 -27.48 24.11 52.10
N GLN A 86 -28.22 25.23 52.00
CA GLN A 86 -29.62 25.31 52.42
C GLN A 86 -30.45 24.34 51.57
N ASP A 87 -31.23 23.50 52.25
CA ASP A 87 -32.14 22.55 51.60
C ASP A 87 -33.20 23.33 50.80
N VAL A 88 -33.35 22.99 49.50
CA VAL A 88 -34.34 23.62 48.63
C VAL A 88 -35.68 22.91 48.84
N THR A 89 -36.62 23.61 49.48
CA THR A 89 -37.93 23.04 49.84
C THR A 89 -39.05 23.41 48.87
N GLU A 90 -38.82 24.41 47.99
CA GLU A 90 -39.82 24.89 47.03
C GLU A 90 -39.37 24.57 45.58
N LEU A 91 -40.31 24.10 44.75
CA LEU A 91 -40.09 23.83 43.34
C LEU A 91 -40.14 25.15 42.55
N VAL A 92 -39.04 25.52 41.91
CA VAL A 92 -38.95 26.73 41.07
C VAL A 92 -39.46 26.40 39.65
N PRO A 93 -40.18 27.36 38.99
CA PRO A 93 -40.59 27.17 37.60
C PRO A 93 -39.39 26.90 36.68
N PHE A 94 -39.56 26.01 35.68
CA PHE A 94 -38.52 25.65 34.76
C PHE A 94 -38.20 26.81 33.83
N GLU A 95 -36.97 27.32 33.96
CA GLU A 95 -36.38 28.25 33.01
C GLU A 95 -35.12 27.64 32.39
N PHE A 96 -34.85 27.97 31.13
CA PHE A 96 -33.67 27.42 30.40
C PHE A 96 -32.36 28.15 30.84
N ASN A 97 -32.11 28.19 32.16
CA ASN A 97 -30.91 28.71 32.74
C ASN A 97 -30.30 27.70 33.73
N SER A 98 -28.99 27.82 33.98
CA SER A 98 -28.25 26.87 34.84
C SER A 98 -28.73 26.89 36.30
N GLU A 99 -29.27 28.03 36.75
CA GLU A 99 -29.69 28.23 38.11
C GLU A 99 -31.03 27.50 38.39
N SER A 100 -32.02 27.66 37.50
CA SER A 100 -33.33 26.96 37.61
C SER A 100 -33.14 25.43 37.49
N ILE A 101 -32.32 24.96 36.54
CA ILE A 101 -32.02 23.51 36.39
C ILE A 101 -31.33 22.98 37.65
N GLY A 102 -30.37 23.72 38.20
CA GLY A 102 -29.69 23.36 39.45
C GLY A 102 -30.63 23.34 40.65
N GLN A 103 -31.53 24.30 40.77
CA GLN A 103 -32.53 24.38 41.86
C GLN A 103 -33.56 23.24 41.78
N ILE A 104 -34.09 22.93 40.60
CA ILE A 104 -35.01 21.79 40.40
C ILE A 104 -34.30 20.48 40.78
N PHE A 105 -33.05 20.29 40.34
CA PHE A 105 -32.31 19.10 40.69
C PHE A 105 -32.04 18.98 42.19
N ASN A 106 -31.67 20.08 42.84
CA ASN A 106 -31.45 20.13 44.28
C ASN A 106 -32.76 19.87 45.06
N TYR A 107 -33.91 20.38 44.58
CA TYR A 107 -35.21 20.10 45.16
C TYR A 107 -35.52 18.59 45.22
N TYR A 108 -35.32 17.88 44.09
CA TYR A 108 -35.56 16.43 44.08
C TYR A 108 -34.59 15.69 45.01
N ILE A 109 -33.33 16.08 45.06
CA ILE A 109 -32.32 15.48 45.95
C ILE A 109 -32.70 15.75 47.43
N THR A 110 -33.08 16.95 47.74
CA THR A 110 -33.55 17.33 49.10
C THR A 110 -34.78 16.53 49.51
N THR A 111 -35.76 16.41 48.62
CA THR A 111 -36.98 15.61 48.86
C THR A 111 -36.63 14.13 49.12
N ILE A 112 -35.74 13.54 48.33
CA ILE A 112 -35.30 12.16 48.53
C ILE A 112 -34.51 12.01 49.83
N LYS A 113 -33.65 12.97 50.17
CA LYS A 113 -32.88 13.00 51.41
C LYS A 113 -33.75 13.02 52.65
N TYR A 114 -34.86 13.81 52.65
CA TYR A 114 -35.81 13.85 53.76
C TYR A 114 -36.69 12.61 53.82
N THR A 115 -37.05 12.01 52.69
CA THR A 115 -37.95 10.85 52.63
C THR A 115 -37.24 9.54 53.00
N TYR A 116 -36.01 9.35 52.50
CA TYR A 116 -35.30 8.06 52.60
C TYR A 116 -33.98 8.13 53.39
N GLY A 117 -33.60 9.30 53.85
CA GLY A 117 -32.33 9.53 54.57
C GLY A 117 -31.12 9.74 53.68
N PRO A 118 -30.01 10.36 54.21
CA PRO A 118 -28.87 10.76 53.44
C PRO A 118 -28.08 9.58 52.86
N SER A 119 -27.96 8.45 53.55
CA SER A 119 -27.26 7.26 53.06
C SER A 119 -27.93 6.63 51.84
N THR A 120 -29.27 6.51 51.87
CA THR A 120 -30.07 5.98 50.76
C THR A 120 -29.98 6.91 49.53
N THR A 121 -30.01 8.22 49.78
CA THR A 121 -29.86 9.23 48.72
C THR A 121 -28.50 9.13 48.04
N LEU A 122 -27.40 8.92 48.77
CA LEU A 122 -26.04 8.69 48.22
C LEU A 122 -25.99 7.43 47.34
N ILE A 123 -26.63 6.35 47.78
CA ILE A 123 -26.70 5.11 47.00
C ILE A 123 -27.46 5.39 45.67
N LEU A 124 -28.59 6.07 45.72
CA LEU A 124 -29.41 6.37 44.54
C LEU A 124 -28.67 7.24 43.55
N ILE A 125 -27.98 8.30 44.00
CA ILE A 125 -27.14 9.15 43.14
C ILE A 125 -25.97 8.33 42.59
N GLY A 126 -25.37 7.44 43.39
CA GLY A 126 -24.35 6.50 42.94
C GLY A 126 -24.82 5.60 41.80
N VAL A 127 -26.05 5.06 41.91
CA VAL A 127 -26.66 4.26 40.83
C VAL A 127 -26.85 5.10 39.56
N VAL A 128 -27.35 6.33 39.67
CA VAL A 128 -27.50 7.25 38.54
C VAL A 128 -26.13 7.58 37.90
N ALA A 129 -25.11 7.79 38.72
CA ALA A 129 -23.72 8.02 38.23
C ALA A 129 -23.17 6.80 37.49
N ILE A 130 -23.47 5.58 37.95
CA ILE A 130 -23.09 4.34 37.25
C ILE A 130 -23.81 4.25 35.89
N VAL A 131 -25.14 4.49 35.87
CA VAL A 131 -25.94 4.44 34.64
C VAL A 131 -25.45 5.49 33.61
N THR A 132 -25.24 6.73 34.05
CA THR A 132 -24.73 7.80 33.16
C THR A 132 -23.35 7.48 32.63
N THR A 133 -22.46 6.90 33.45
CA THR A 133 -21.13 6.46 33.01
C THR A 133 -21.23 5.27 32.05
N ALA A 134 -22.14 4.32 32.30
CA ALA A 134 -22.39 3.19 31.39
C ALA A 134 -22.89 3.70 30.03
N LEU A 135 -23.81 4.66 30.00
CA LEU A 135 -24.28 5.29 28.76
C LEU A 135 -23.16 6.05 28.05
N LYS A 136 -22.37 6.85 28.78
CA LYS A 136 -21.18 7.53 28.25
C LYS A 136 -20.24 6.55 27.55
N THR A 137 -19.84 5.48 28.23
CA THR A 137 -18.89 4.49 27.70
C THR A 137 -19.50 3.66 26.58
N GLY A 138 -20.79 3.33 26.67
CA GLY A 138 -21.54 2.66 25.62
C GLY A 138 -21.58 3.46 24.32
N PHE A 139 -21.89 4.75 24.39
CA PHE A 139 -21.90 5.62 23.21
C PHE A 139 -20.48 5.87 22.67
N ALA A 140 -19.46 5.96 23.51
CA ALA A 140 -18.07 6.00 23.05
C ALA A 140 -17.69 4.74 22.24
N TYR A 141 -18.09 3.57 22.75
CA TYR A 141 -17.87 2.30 22.06
C TYR A 141 -18.62 2.23 20.72
N LEU A 142 -19.89 2.62 20.69
CA LEU A 142 -20.69 2.64 19.45
C LEU A 142 -20.12 3.61 18.41
N GLY A 143 -19.63 4.77 18.85
CA GLY A 143 -18.93 5.72 17.98
C GLY A 143 -17.64 5.12 17.38
N ALA A 144 -16.83 4.49 18.21
CA ALA A 144 -15.61 3.80 17.78
C ALA A 144 -15.92 2.59 16.87
N TYR A 145 -16.97 1.84 17.15
CA TYR A 145 -17.43 0.70 16.34
C TYR A 145 -17.74 1.13 14.89
N GLU A 146 -18.46 2.23 14.69
CA GLU A 146 -18.74 2.73 13.34
C GLU A 146 -17.45 3.18 12.62
N LEU A 147 -16.48 3.76 13.35
CA LEU A 147 -15.18 4.16 12.79
C LEU A 147 -14.34 2.97 12.32
N ILE A 148 -14.42 1.80 12.98
CA ILE A 148 -13.70 0.58 12.56
C ILE A 148 -14.11 0.17 11.14
N TYR A 149 -15.40 0.22 10.82
CA TYR A 149 -15.89 -0.12 9.47
C TYR A 149 -15.43 0.88 8.41
N ILE A 150 -15.38 2.18 8.75
CA ILE A 150 -14.85 3.21 7.84
C ILE A 150 -13.38 2.94 7.58
N ARG A 151 -12.61 2.71 8.64
CA ARG A 151 -11.18 2.43 8.60
C ARG A 151 -10.84 1.29 7.64
N ASN A 152 -11.40 0.11 7.91
CA ASN A 152 -11.12 -1.08 7.12
C ASN A 152 -11.69 -0.99 5.70
N GLY A 153 -12.82 -0.31 5.52
CA GLY A 153 -13.42 -0.06 4.22
C GLY A 153 -12.56 0.81 3.33
N VAL A 154 -12.02 1.91 3.84
CA VAL A 154 -11.11 2.80 3.10
C VAL A 154 -9.84 2.06 2.67
N VAL A 155 -9.22 1.28 3.57
CA VAL A 155 -8.04 0.46 3.25
C VAL A 155 -8.34 -0.52 2.13
N ARG A 156 -9.44 -1.26 2.24
CA ARG A 156 -9.89 -2.21 1.21
C ARG A 156 -10.05 -1.52 -0.15
N ASP A 157 -10.73 -0.37 -0.18
CA ASP A 157 -11.07 0.32 -1.42
C ASP A 157 -9.82 0.91 -2.09
N ILE A 158 -8.87 1.44 -1.31
CA ILE A 158 -7.58 1.93 -1.83
C ILE A 158 -6.79 0.76 -2.42
N ARG A 159 -6.62 -0.33 -1.68
CA ARG A 159 -5.87 -1.51 -2.14
C ARG A 159 -6.49 -2.10 -3.40
N ARG A 160 -7.81 -2.19 -3.47
CA ARG A 160 -8.51 -2.68 -4.66
C ARG A 160 -8.23 -1.79 -5.88
N LYS A 161 -8.26 -0.45 -5.71
CA LYS A 161 -7.97 0.48 -6.81
C LYS A 161 -6.52 0.38 -7.28
N ILE A 162 -5.56 0.33 -6.34
CA ILE A 162 -4.13 0.17 -6.69
C ILE A 162 -3.91 -1.16 -7.42
N TYR A 163 -4.45 -2.26 -6.90
CA TYR A 163 -4.29 -3.58 -7.50
C TYR A 163 -4.89 -3.66 -8.91
N ALA A 164 -6.11 -3.16 -9.10
CA ALA A 164 -6.73 -3.08 -10.42
C ALA A 164 -5.89 -2.23 -11.40
N LYS A 165 -5.34 -1.09 -10.91
CA LYS A 165 -4.47 -0.24 -11.72
C LYS A 165 -3.16 -0.94 -12.10
N ILE A 166 -2.52 -1.64 -11.16
CA ILE A 166 -1.31 -2.43 -11.43
C ILE A 166 -1.56 -3.42 -12.57
N LEU A 167 -2.67 -4.16 -12.54
CA LEU A 167 -3.00 -5.12 -13.59
C LEU A 167 -3.27 -4.47 -14.97
N SER A 168 -3.68 -3.20 -15.00
CA SER A 168 -3.93 -2.47 -16.24
C SER A 168 -2.68 -1.78 -16.83
N LEU A 169 -1.59 -1.68 -16.07
CA LEU A 169 -0.37 -1.02 -16.53
C LEU A 169 0.50 -1.97 -17.37
N PRO A 170 1.18 -1.47 -18.42
CA PRO A 170 2.03 -2.29 -19.28
C PRO A 170 3.36 -2.65 -18.60
N LEU A 171 4.00 -3.71 -19.09
CA LEU A 171 5.27 -4.22 -18.55
C LEU A 171 6.38 -3.17 -18.41
N PRO A 172 6.57 -2.20 -19.33
CA PRO A 172 7.56 -1.13 -19.18
C PRO A 172 7.48 -0.34 -17.89
N PHE A 173 6.29 -0.28 -17.27
CA PHE A 173 6.10 0.41 -16.00
C PHE A 173 6.80 -0.29 -14.83
N PHE A 174 7.01 -1.60 -14.92
CA PHE A 174 7.51 -2.46 -13.83
C PHE A 174 9.01 -2.74 -13.99
N SER A 175 9.88 -1.82 -13.54
CA SER A 175 11.30 -2.13 -13.32
C SER A 175 11.49 -2.84 -11.97
N GLU A 176 12.65 -3.47 -11.75
CA GLU A 176 12.97 -4.12 -10.46
C GLU A 176 12.89 -3.14 -9.28
N GLU A 177 13.38 -1.92 -9.45
CA GLU A 177 13.31 -0.85 -8.44
C GLU A 177 11.86 -0.46 -8.12
N ARG A 178 10.98 -0.44 -9.13
CA ARG A 178 9.57 -0.08 -8.95
C ARG A 178 8.74 -1.16 -8.28
N LYS A 179 9.08 -2.43 -8.42
CA LYS A 179 8.32 -3.53 -7.76
C LYS A 179 8.33 -3.38 -6.25
N GLY A 180 9.50 -3.16 -5.65
CA GLY A 180 9.64 -2.91 -4.21
C GLY A 180 8.89 -1.66 -3.75
N ASP A 181 8.98 -0.57 -4.51
CA ASP A 181 8.28 0.68 -4.24
C ASP A 181 6.75 0.51 -4.28
N ILE A 182 6.22 -0.23 -5.25
CA ILE A 182 4.78 -0.54 -5.34
C ILE A 182 4.29 -1.31 -4.11
N ILE A 183 5.04 -2.33 -3.67
CA ILE A 183 4.72 -3.11 -2.46
C ILE A 183 4.74 -2.20 -1.22
N ALA A 184 5.75 -1.33 -1.10
CA ALA A 184 5.84 -0.38 0.00
C ALA A 184 4.64 0.60 0.03
N ARG A 185 4.18 1.06 -1.12
CA ARG A 185 2.98 1.92 -1.24
C ARG A 185 1.69 1.18 -0.89
N MET A 186 1.53 -0.07 -1.32
CA MET A 186 0.36 -0.89 -0.98
C MET A 186 0.29 -1.27 0.50
N THR A 187 1.40 -1.28 1.20
CA THR A 187 1.49 -1.62 2.62
C THR A 187 1.61 -0.38 3.50
N GLY A 188 2.73 0.33 3.44
CA GLY A 188 3.05 1.46 4.32
C GLY A 188 2.24 2.71 4.01
N ASP A 189 2.22 3.16 2.75
CA ASP A 189 1.50 4.40 2.40
C ASP A 189 0.00 4.27 2.59
N VAL A 190 -0.59 3.11 2.31
CA VAL A 190 -2.02 2.87 2.59
C VAL A 190 -2.32 2.99 4.09
N GLN A 191 -1.43 2.53 4.98
CA GLN A 191 -1.60 2.69 6.43
C GLN A 191 -1.49 4.15 6.87
N GLU A 192 -0.58 4.93 6.28
CA GLU A 192 -0.47 6.37 6.57
C GLU A 192 -1.73 7.14 6.10
N VAL A 193 -2.28 6.79 4.93
CA VAL A 193 -3.57 7.37 4.46
C VAL A 193 -4.71 6.97 5.39
N GLU A 194 -4.79 5.72 5.82
CA GLU A 194 -5.75 5.23 6.80
C GLU A 194 -5.69 6.05 8.09
N ALA A 195 -4.50 6.18 8.68
CA ALA A 195 -4.29 6.96 9.90
C ALA A 195 -4.69 8.43 9.71
N SER A 196 -4.42 9.00 8.53
CA SER A 196 -4.81 10.36 8.17
C SER A 196 -6.32 10.54 8.06
N VAL A 197 -7.03 9.62 7.43
CA VAL A 197 -8.51 9.67 7.33
C VAL A 197 -9.13 9.61 8.72
N MET A 198 -8.66 8.70 9.59
CA MET A 198 -9.16 8.59 10.98
C MET A 198 -8.88 9.85 11.77
N SER A 199 -7.65 10.38 11.69
CA SER A 199 -7.26 11.63 12.33
C SER A 199 -8.05 12.84 11.82
N SER A 200 -8.42 12.84 10.53
CA SER A 200 -9.28 13.89 9.95
C SER A 200 -10.70 13.86 10.53
N LEU A 201 -11.27 12.66 10.72
CA LEU A 201 -12.57 12.50 11.35
C LEU A 201 -12.54 12.92 12.83
N ASP A 202 -11.49 12.55 13.55
CA ASP A 202 -11.28 12.95 14.94
C ASP A 202 -11.12 14.49 15.06
N MET A 203 -10.34 15.10 14.18
CA MET A 203 -10.09 16.54 14.16
C MET A 203 -11.30 17.38 13.80
N LEU A 204 -12.15 16.91 12.87
CA LEU A 204 -13.33 17.69 12.41
C LEU A 204 -14.59 17.43 13.21
N PHE A 205 -14.72 16.26 13.81
CA PHE A 205 -15.98 15.88 14.45
C PHE A 205 -15.80 15.50 15.93
N GLN A 206 -15.00 14.48 16.25
CA GLN A 206 -14.98 13.94 17.61
C GLN A 206 -14.41 14.93 18.63
N SER A 207 -13.20 15.42 18.39
CA SER A 207 -12.55 16.34 19.34
C SER A 207 -13.25 17.69 19.47
N PRO A 208 -13.73 18.35 18.38
CA PRO A 208 -14.49 19.58 18.50
C PRO A 208 -15.81 19.42 19.25
N ILE A 209 -16.55 18.32 19.02
CA ILE A 209 -17.82 18.05 19.73
C ILE A 209 -17.56 17.97 21.24
N LEU A 210 -16.54 17.20 21.66
CA LEU A 210 -16.19 17.07 23.08
C LEU A 210 -15.78 18.43 23.69
N ILE A 211 -14.95 19.18 22.98
CA ILE A 211 -14.48 20.49 23.45
C ILE A 211 -15.64 21.47 23.57
N ILE A 212 -16.52 21.54 22.55
CA ILE A 212 -17.66 22.45 22.55
C ILE A 212 -18.62 22.12 23.70
N VAL A 213 -18.99 20.85 23.88
CA VAL A 213 -19.90 20.42 24.94
C VAL A 213 -19.31 20.73 26.31
N TYR A 214 -18.04 20.42 26.56
CA TYR A 214 -17.41 20.68 27.85
C TYR A 214 -17.22 22.18 28.11
N LEU A 215 -16.78 22.96 27.10
CA LEU A 215 -16.67 24.43 27.22
C LEU A 215 -18.03 25.08 27.45
N THR A 216 -19.06 24.64 26.76
CA THR A 216 -20.42 25.14 26.99
C THR A 216 -20.87 24.85 28.41
N SER A 217 -20.66 23.62 28.91
CA SER A 217 -20.96 23.26 30.30
C SER A 217 -20.19 24.13 31.31
N MET A 218 -18.90 24.41 31.06
CA MET A 218 -18.10 25.29 31.89
C MET A 218 -18.57 26.74 31.84
N LEU A 219 -18.98 27.23 30.67
CA LEU A 219 -19.49 28.60 30.48
C LEU A 219 -20.76 28.82 31.26
N PHE A 220 -21.68 27.84 31.29
CA PHE A 220 -22.88 27.88 32.10
C PHE A 220 -22.60 27.90 33.60
N MET A 221 -21.47 27.32 34.05
CA MET A 221 -21.09 27.30 35.47
C MET A 221 -20.46 28.63 35.92
N SER A 222 -19.49 29.16 35.11
CA SER A 222 -18.84 30.44 35.39
C SER A 222 -18.22 31.00 34.11
N TRP A 223 -18.77 32.09 33.59
CA TRP A 223 -18.24 32.73 32.37
C TRP A 223 -16.88 33.41 32.62
N GLN A 224 -16.67 33.98 33.83
CA GLN A 224 -15.43 34.63 34.20
C GLN A 224 -14.26 33.63 34.20
N LEU A 225 -14.48 32.49 34.86
CA LEU A 225 -13.45 31.45 34.94
C LEU A 225 -13.17 30.81 33.58
N THR A 226 -14.22 30.65 32.76
CA THR A 226 -14.07 30.08 31.41
C THR A 226 -13.32 31.01 30.45
N LEU A 227 -13.58 32.32 30.54
CA LEU A 227 -12.81 33.31 29.76
C LEU A 227 -11.33 33.28 30.15
N PHE A 228 -11.03 33.18 31.43
CA PHE A 228 -9.67 33.09 31.95
C PHE A 228 -8.96 31.82 31.42
N VAL A 229 -9.64 30.66 31.47
CA VAL A 229 -9.14 29.39 30.90
C VAL A 229 -8.90 29.49 29.40
N PHE A 230 -9.79 30.18 28.66
CA PHE A 230 -9.67 30.37 27.21
C PHE A 230 -8.40 31.15 26.83
N ILE A 231 -7.94 32.06 27.69
CA ILE A 231 -6.67 32.78 27.49
C ILE A 231 -5.45 31.90 27.80
N LEU A 232 -5.56 31.00 28.79
CA LEU A 232 -4.45 30.12 29.20
C LEU A 232 -4.21 28.97 28.21
N LEU A 233 -5.24 28.41 27.57
CA LEU A 233 -5.11 27.27 26.67
C LEU A 233 -4.17 27.52 25.47
N PRO A 234 -4.23 28.65 24.74
CA PRO A 234 -3.29 28.95 23.66
C PRO A 234 -1.84 29.06 24.13
N ILE A 235 -1.60 29.64 25.32
CA ILE A 235 -0.27 29.79 25.90
C ILE A 235 0.35 28.40 26.13
N MET A 236 -0.43 27.47 26.70
CA MET A 236 0.00 26.08 26.88
C MET A 236 0.28 25.40 25.54
N GLY A 237 -0.60 25.58 24.57
CA GLY A 237 -0.44 25.02 23.23
C GLY A 237 0.87 25.46 22.56
N LEU A 238 1.23 26.75 22.69
CA LEU A 238 2.48 27.29 22.18
C LEU A 238 3.73 26.73 22.88
N LEU A 239 3.68 26.55 24.20
CA LEU A 239 4.77 25.96 24.97
C LEU A 239 5.01 24.49 24.61
N ILE A 240 3.95 23.70 24.52
CA ILE A 240 4.00 22.28 24.12
C ILE A 240 4.45 22.15 22.65
N GLY A 241 3.94 23.01 21.76
CA GLY A 241 4.30 23.02 20.33
C GLY A 241 5.79 23.26 20.08
N ARG A 242 6.44 24.09 20.91
CA ARG A 242 7.88 24.33 20.83
C ARG A 242 8.72 23.09 21.09
N VAL A 243 8.27 22.20 21.98
CA VAL A 243 8.94 20.91 22.25
C VAL A 243 8.86 19.98 21.03
N GLY A 244 7.75 20.05 20.27
CA GLY A 244 7.52 19.20 19.09
C GLY A 244 8.31 19.56 17.84
N LYS A 245 8.72 20.83 17.67
CA LYS A 245 9.27 21.36 16.40
C LYS A 245 10.54 20.64 15.91
N ASN A 246 11.39 20.11 16.79
CA ASN A 246 12.62 19.42 16.44
C ASN A 246 12.48 17.89 16.27
N LEU A 247 11.30 17.33 16.54
CA LEU A 247 11.06 15.88 16.41
C LEU A 247 10.98 15.43 14.95
N LYS A 248 10.43 16.26 14.04
CA LYS A 248 10.26 15.94 12.62
C LYS A 248 11.58 15.61 11.92
N ARG A 249 12.60 16.47 12.07
CA ARG A 249 13.91 16.27 11.44
C ARG A 249 14.59 14.98 11.91
N ARG A 250 14.55 14.70 13.20
CA ARG A 250 15.19 13.50 13.78
C ARG A 250 14.43 12.21 13.51
N SER A 251 13.13 12.29 13.34
CA SER A 251 12.32 11.15 12.88
C SER A 251 12.73 10.74 11.47
N TRP A 252 12.99 11.70 10.59
CA TRP A 252 13.48 11.44 9.23
C TRP A 252 14.86 10.79 9.23
N GLU A 253 15.82 11.28 10.04
CA GLU A 253 17.14 10.66 10.22
C GLU A 253 17.02 9.18 10.66
N GLY A 254 16.09 8.88 11.58
CA GLY A 254 15.82 7.52 12.03
C GLY A 254 15.21 6.62 10.94
N GLN A 255 14.31 7.16 10.12
CA GLN A 255 13.70 6.39 9.01
C GLN A 255 14.73 6.08 7.92
N THR A 256 15.58 7.05 7.56
CA THR A 256 16.66 6.82 6.58
C THR A 256 17.61 5.72 7.07
N LYS A 257 18.01 5.79 8.35
CA LYS A 257 18.93 4.78 8.91
C LYS A 257 18.29 3.38 9.00
N MET A 258 16.99 3.30 9.26
CA MET A 258 16.26 2.03 9.19
C MET A 258 16.20 1.47 7.76
N GLY A 259 16.05 2.34 6.76
CA GLY A 259 16.13 1.94 5.35
C GLY A 259 17.49 1.33 4.99
N GLU A 260 18.60 1.92 5.47
CA GLU A 260 19.96 1.36 5.27
C GLU A 260 20.12 -0.02 5.93
N ILE A 261 19.56 -0.23 7.13
CA ILE A 261 19.57 -1.54 7.81
C ILE A 261 18.76 -2.57 7.01
N LEU A 262 17.59 -2.20 6.52
CA LEU A 262 16.75 -3.09 5.71
C LEU A 262 17.45 -3.49 4.41
N ALA A 263 18.10 -2.55 3.73
CA ALA A 263 18.89 -2.83 2.53
C ALA A 263 20.06 -3.78 2.83
N LEU A 264 20.74 -3.59 3.97
CA LEU A 264 21.81 -4.51 4.40
C LEU A 264 21.27 -5.91 4.71
N MET A 265 20.10 -6.02 5.32
CA MET A 265 19.45 -7.32 5.58
C MET A 265 19.06 -8.02 4.26
N GLU A 266 18.52 -7.29 3.29
CA GLU A 266 18.17 -7.81 1.98
C GLU A 266 19.40 -8.28 1.22
N GLU A 267 20.50 -7.49 1.20
CA GLU A 267 21.80 -7.86 0.66
C GLU A 267 22.32 -9.16 1.31
N THR A 268 22.25 -9.24 2.63
CA THR A 268 22.70 -10.41 3.40
C THR A 268 21.91 -11.66 3.07
N LEU A 269 20.57 -11.57 3.03
CA LEU A 269 19.70 -12.71 2.72
C LEU A 269 19.88 -13.19 1.28
N SER A 270 20.01 -12.28 0.33
CA SER A 270 20.24 -12.59 -1.08
C SER A 270 21.62 -13.22 -1.29
N GLY A 271 22.64 -12.76 -0.56
CA GLY A 271 24.01 -13.24 -0.62
C GLY A 271 24.35 -14.35 0.37
N LEU A 272 23.39 -14.91 1.11
CA LEU A 272 23.65 -15.81 2.25
C LEU A 272 24.52 -17.03 1.87
N ARG A 273 24.30 -17.58 0.68
CA ARG A 273 25.10 -18.70 0.17
C ARG A 273 26.59 -18.34 0.01
N ILE A 274 26.87 -17.14 -0.48
CA ILE A 274 28.23 -16.62 -0.66
C ILE A 274 28.85 -16.32 0.69
N ILE A 275 28.13 -15.68 1.59
CA ILE A 275 28.58 -15.40 2.96
C ILE A 275 29.01 -16.68 3.66
N LYS A 276 28.21 -17.74 3.53
CA LYS A 276 28.52 -19.07 4.08
C LYS A 276 29.73 -19.72 3.41
N ALA A 277 29.80 -19.66 2.07
CA ALA A 277 30.88 -20.27 1.33
C ALA A 277 32.27 -19.63 1.62
N PHE A 278 32.27 -18.34 1.97
CA PHE A 278 33.51 -17.59 2.26
C PHE A 278 33.75 -17.34 3.77
N ASN A 279 32.96 -17.95 4.67
CA ASN A 279 33.02 -17.76 6.14
C ASN A 279 33.02 -16.28 6.53
N ALA A 280 32.19 -15.48 5.84
CA ALA A 280 32.14 -14.01 6.02
C ALA A 280 31.12 -13.55 7.07
N GLU A 281 30.53 -14.47 7.85
CA GLU A 281 29.54 -14.18 8.90
C GLU A 281 30.06 -13.16 9.93
N PRO A 282 31.31 -13.27 10.45
CA PRO A 282 31.78 -12.30 11.43
C PRO A 282 31.81 -10.87 10.87
N LYS A 283 32.27 -10.71 9.63
CA LYS A 283 32.33 -9.40 8.95
C LYS A 283 30.95 -8.81 8.73
N MET A 284 29.98 -9.61 8.30
CA MET A 284 28.59 -9.15 8.10
C MET A 284 27.91 -8.82 9.43
N THR A 285 28.17 -9.62 10.48
CA THR A 285 27.67 -9.36 11.82
C THR A 285 28.21 -8.05 12.38
N GLU A 286 29.51 -7.76 12.20
CA GLU A 286 30.13 -6.52 12.62
C GLU A 286 29.53 -5.31 11.87
N LYS A 287 29.37 -5.41 10.54
CA LYS A 287 28.75 -4.38 9.69
C LYS A 287 27.32 -4.09 10.18
N PHE A 288 26.50 -5.13 10.37
CA PHE A 288 25.14 -4.99 10.88
C PHE A 288 25.10 -4.39 12.29
N SER A 289 25.97 -4.84 13.19
CA SER A 289 26.04 -4.35 14.56
C SER A 289 26.37 -2.86 14.62
N THR A 290 27.30 -2.39 13.79
CA THR A 290 27.70 -0.97 13.68
C THR A 290 26.53 -0.11 13.22
N GLU A 291 25.82 -0.54 12.16
CA GLU A 291 24.67 0.19 11.64
C GLU A 291 23.49 0.20 12.62
N ASN A 292 23.22 -0.93 13.25
CA ASN A 292 22.18 -1.08 14.25
C ASN A 292 22.44 -0.25 15.51
N GLU A 293 23.70 -0.17 15.95
CA GLU A 293 24.10 0.68 17.07
C GLU A 293 23.95 2.18 16.73
N SER A 294 24.24 2.57 15.50
CA SER A 294 24.00 3.94 15.01
C SER A 294 22.50 4.27 15.03
N TYR A 295 21.66 3.37 14.52
CA TYR A 295 20.21 3.50 14.59
C TYR A 295 19.71 3.60 16.04
N ARG A 296 20.19 2.73 16.94
CA ARG A 296 19.85 2.77 18.37
C ARG A 296 20.14 4.13 18.98
N LYS A 297 21.30 4.76 18.69
CA LYS A 297 21.67 6.09 19.19
C LYS A 297 20.71 7.17 18.70
N ILE A 298 20.33 7.14 17.41
CA ILE A 298 19.37 8.08 16.84
C ILE A 298 17.99 7.89 17.48
N GLN A 299 17.53 6.65 17.58
CA GLN A 299 16.22 6.29 18.11
C GLN A 299 16.10 6.64 19.61
N ASN A 300 17.15 6.41 20.40
CA ASN A 300 17.17 6.80 21.81
C ASN A 300 17.06 8.33 21.99
N ARG A 301 17.73 9.13 21.14
CA ARG A 301 17.60 10.59 21.18
C ARG A 301 16.18 11.05 20.79
N LEU A 302 15.57 10.41 19.80
CA LEU A 302 14.20 10.68 19.39
C LEU A 302 13.21 10.33 20.50
N MET A 303 13.31 9.11 21.05
CA MET A 303 12.40 8.61 22.09
C MET A 303 12.50 9.39 23.40
N ARG A 304 13.70 9.76 23.84
CA ARG A 304 13.88 10.62 25.02
C ARG A 304 13.13 11.94 24.89
N ARG A 305 13.16 12.59 23.72
CA ARG A 305 12.44 13.85 23.49
C ARG A 305 10.93 13.62 23.38
N ARG A 306 10.50 12.54 22.72
CA ARG A 306 9.09 12.18 22.63
C ARG A 306 8.50 11.87 24.01
N SER A 307 9.25 11.11 24.83
CA SER A 307 8.83 10.77 26.20
C SER A 307 8.77 11.99 27.12
N LEU A 308 9.56 13.06 26.85
CA LEU A 308 9.50 14.31 27.63
C LEU A 308 8.18 15.08 27.40
N ALA A 309 7.52 14.90 26.27
CA ALA A 309 6.30 15.63 25.94
C ALA A 309 5.15 15.34 26.92
N HIS A 310 5.02 14.10 27.40
CA HIS A 310 3.96 13.72 28.35
C HIS A 310 4.19 14.34 29.74
N PRO A 311 5.33 14.18 30.42
CA PRO A 311 5.59 14.83 31.71
C PRO A 311 5.53 16.36 31.63
N MET A 312 6.05 16.96 30.57
CA MET A 312 5.94 18.41 30.34
C MET A 312 4.47 18.87 30.26
N SER A 313 3.66 18.13 29.51
CA SER A 313 2.23 18.42 29.39
C SER A 313 1.49 18.27 30.73
N GLU A 314 1.86 17.26 31.51
CA GLU A 314 1.28 17.02 32.85
C GLU A 314 1.68 18.12 33.83
N PHE A 315 2.97 18.47 33.85
CA PHE A 315 3.47 19.57 34.69
C PHE A 315 2.84 20.92 34.34
N LEU A 316 2.76 21.26 33.05
CA LEU A 316 2.08 22.48 32.61
C LEU A 316 0.58 22.43 32.92
N GLY A 317 -0.05 21.26 32.78
CA GLY A 317 -1.44 21.05 33.17
C GLY A 317 -1.67 21.30 34.66
N THR A 318 -0.77 20.80 35.51
CA THR A 318 -0.80 21.06 36.97
C THR A 318 -0.65 22.54 37.30
N ILE A 319 0.26 23.24 36.64
CA ILE A 319 0.41 24.70 36.81
C ILE A 319 -0.91 25.42 36.52
N VAL A 320 -1.57 25.07 35.41
CA VAL A 320 -2.85 25.69 35.04
C VAL A 320 -3.95 25.33 36.03
N VAL A 321 -4.00 24.10 36.50
CA VAL A 321 -4.97 23.70 37.54
C VAL A 321 -4.74 24.54 38.83
N VAL A 322 -3.50 24.73 39.25
CA VAL A 322 -3.16 25.56 40.42
C VAL A 322 -3.58 27.02 40.20
N ILE A 323 -3.35 27.58 39.01
CA ILE A 323 -3.76 28.94 38.67
C ILE A 323 -5.33 29.05 38.67
N ILE A 324 -6.02 28.05 38.13
CA ILE A 324 -7.48 27.98 38.16
C ILE A 324 -7.99 27.86 39.62
N LEU A 325 -7.32 27.04 40.45
CA LEU A 325 -7.63 26.90 41.86
C LEU A 325 -7.47 28.24 42.63
N TRP A 326 -6.39 28.94 42.33
CA TRP A 326 -6.13 30.26 42.96
C TRP A 326 -7.22 31.28 42.53
N PHE A 327 -7.43 31.46 41.24
CA PHE A 327 -8.40 32.44 40.72
C PHE A 327 -9.84 32.06 41.06
N GLY A 328 -10.26 30.80 40.84
CA GLY A 328 -11.60 30.34 41.19
C GLY A 328 -11.84 30.34 42.72
N GLY A 329 -10.82 29.97 43.50
CA GLY A 329 -10.89 30.07 44.97
C GLY A 329 -11.06 31.50 45.46
N THR A 330 -10.37 32.47 44.85
CA THR A 330 -10.58 33.90 45.18
C THR A 330 -11.96 34.40 44.83
N LEU A 331 -12.55 33.95 43.71
CA LEU A 331 -13.94 34.28 43.35
C LEU A 331 -14.94 33.74 44.37
N ILE A 332 -14.73 32.53 44.90
CA ILE A 332 -15.58 31.88 45.90
C ILE A 332 -15.43 32.58 47.26
N LEU A 333 -14.22 32.83 47.72
CA LEU A 333 -13.92 33.45 49.01
C LEU A 333 -14.46 34.91 49.11
N ASN A 334 -14.40 35.62 47.96
CA ASN A 334 -14.90 37.01 47.91
C ASN A 334 -16.40 37.12 47.58
N ASN A 335 -17.10 36.04 47.44
CA ASN A 335 -18.52 35.99 47.00
C ASN A 335 -18.79 36.83 45.74
N THR A 336 -17.80 36.95 44.84
CA THR A 336 -17.90 37.78 43.61
C THR A 336 -18.44 36.99 42.40
N GLY A 337 -18.89 35.74 42.57
CA GLY A 337 -19.45 34.91 41.51
C GLY A 337 -20.46 33.89 42.07
N ASN A 338 -21.36 33.43 41.22
CA ASN A 338 -22.39 32.40 41.56
C ASN A 338 -21.79 30.97 41.61
N LEU A 339 -20.50 30.81 41.99
CA LEU A 339 -19.79 29.53 41.97
C LEU A 339 -19.70 28.96 43.39
N SER A 340 -20.38 27.84 43.63
CA SER A 340 -20.24 27.09 44.88
C SER A 340 -19.02 26.17 44.88
N GLY A 341 -18.53 25.79 46.07
CA GLY A 341 -17.39 24.88 46.21
C GLY A 341 -17.56 23.54 45.41
N PRO A 342 -18.69 22.83 45.55
CA PRO A 342 -18.99 21.64 44.76
C PRO A 342 -18.99 21.89 43.25
N SER A 343 -19.60 23.01 42.81
CA SER A 343 -19.62 23.39 41.39
C SER A 343 -18.22 23.65 40.85
N PHE A 344 -17.33 24.21 41.65
CA PHE A 344 -15.93 24.43 41.28
C PHE A 344 -15.14 23.13 41.06
N ILE A 345 -15.39 22.11 41.86
CA ILE A 345 -14.78 20.79 41.68
C ILE A 345 -15.25 20.15 40.36
N ILE A 346 -16.55 20.26 40.03
CA ILE A 346 -17.07 19.84 38.73
C ILE A 346 -16.39 20.58 37.58
N TYR A 347 -16.25 21.90 37.73
CA TYR A 347 -15.58 22.75 36.74
C TYR A 347 -14.14 22.27 36.45
N ILE A 348 -13.37 21.94 37.47
CA ILE A 348 -12.00 21.39 37.33
C ILE A 348 -12.06 20.02 36.60
N GLY A 349 -13.01 19.17 36.92
CA GLY A 349 -13.25 17.87 36.25
C GLY A 349 -13.54 18.03 34.74
N LEU A 350 -14.39 18.99 34.38
CA LEU A 350 -14.68 19.34 32.99
C LEU A 350 -13.46 19.90 32.27
N PHE A 351 -12.72 20.82 32.89
CA PHE A 351 -11.49 21.37 32.36
C PHE A 351 -10.45 20.27 32.06
N TYR A 352 -10.25 19.35 33.03
CA TYR A 352 -9.33 18.22 32.83
C TYR A 352 -9.76 17.33 31.65
N SER A 353 -11.06 17.18 31.44
CA SER A 353 -11.61 16.37 30.34
C SER A 353 -11.38 16.98 28.94
N ILE A 354 -11.13 18.30 28.83
CA ILE A 354 -10.80 18.99 27.56
C ILE A 354 -9.36 18.70 27.10
N ILE A 355 -8.44 18.40 28.03
CA ILE A 355 -7.00 18.26 27.72
C ILE A 355 -6.75 17.18 26.66
N ASN A 356 -7.39 16.02 26.77
CA ASN A 356 -7.18 14.93 25.82
C ASN A 356 -7.71 15.23 24.41
N PRO A 357 -8.96 15.70 24.20
CA PRO A 357 -9.42 16.18 22.91
C PRO A 357 -8.53 17.25 22.28
N ALA A 358 -8.02 18.21 23.08
CA ALA A 358 -7.11 19.25 22.59
C ALA A 358 -5.75 18.67 22.11
N LYS A 359 -5.21 17.68 22.82
CA LYS A 359 -4.00 16.95 22.37
C LYS A 359 -4.26 16.17 21.08
N ASN A 360 -5.44 15.54 20.96
CA ASN A 360 -5.80 14.78 19.77
C ASN A 360 -5.85 15.66 18.53
N LEU A 361 -6.34 16.89 18.61
CA LEU A 361 -6.31 17.88 17.52
C LEU A 361 -4.88 18.11 17.01
N THR A 362 -3.92 18.26 17.90
CA THR A 362 -2.52 18.48 17.53
C THR A 362 -1.90 17.24 16.85
N ASN A 363 -2.17 16.06 17.40
CA ASN A 363 -1.69 14.79 16.83
C ASN A 363 -2.30 14.53 15.45
N ALA A 364 -3.59 14.83 15.29
CA ALA A 364 -4.32 14.67 14.03
C ALA A 364 -3.70 15.50 12.91
N TYR A 365 -3.27 16.74 13.20
CA TYR A 365 -2.59 17.58 12.22
C TYR A 365 -1.37 16.89 11.60
N TYR A 366 -0.50 16.28 12.43
CA TYR A 366 0.68 15.58 11.94
C TYR A 366 0.33 14.33 11.12
N SER A 367 -0.68 13.58 11.55
CA SER A 367 -1.14 12.40 10.81
C SER A 367 -1.70 12.76 9.45
N VAL A 368 -2.43 13.88 9.36
CA VAL A 368 -2.98 14.39 8.08
C VAL A 368 -1.86 14.76 7.11
N GLN A 369 -0.84 15.47 7.56
CA GLN A 369 0.29 15.84 6.70
C GLN A 369 1.07 14.63 6.17
N LYS A 370 1.25 13.61 7.00
CA LYS A 370 1.84 12.34 6.57
C LYS A 370 0.97 11.61 5.54
N GLY A 371 -0.33 11.55 5.78
CA GLY A 371 -1.26 10.90 4.89
C GLY A 371 -1.37 11.58 3.53
N LEU A 372 -1.28 12.92 3.47
CA LEU A 372 -1.22 13.68 2.21
C LEU A 372 0.00 13.28 1.38
N ALA A 373 1.19 13.27 2.00
CA ALA A 373 2.40 12.84 1.32
C ALA A 373 2.35 11.37 0.85
N ALA A 374 1.72 10.49 1.63
CA ALA A 374 1.49 9.11 1.23
C ALA A 374 0.47 9.01 0.07
N MET A 375 -0.57 9.84 0.09
CA MET A 375 -1.57 9.90 -0.97
C MET A 375 -0.98 10.37 -2.30
N GLU A 376 -0.09 11.38 -2.30
CA GLU A 376 0.64 11.80 -3.49
C GLU A 376 1.44 10.66 -4.12
N ARG A 377 2.13 9.84 -3.29
CA ARG A 377 2.87 8.67 -3.79
C ARG A 377 1.94 7.59 -4.36
N ILE A 378 0.79 7.36 -3.75
CA ILE A 378 -0.23 6.44 -4.28
C ILE A 378 -0.80 6.98 -5.59
N ASP A 379 -1.04 8.29 -5.70
CA ASP A 379 -1.59 8.94 -6.88
C ASP A 379 -0.66 8.85 -8.09
N VAL A 380 0.66 8.81 -7.90
CA VAL A 380 1.62 8.51 -8.98
C VAL A 380 1.30 7.18 -9.65
N ILE A 381 0.89 6.14 -8.88
CA ILE A 381 0.48 4.85 -9.47
C ILE A 381 -0.90 4.96 -10.11
N LEU A 382 -1.87 5.56 -9.41
CA LEU A 382 -3.26 5.63 -9.88
C LEU A 382 -3.42 6.52 -11.12
N ALA A 383 -2.62 7.57 -11.22
CA ALA A 383 -2.60 8.50 -12.36
C ALA A 383 -1.66 8.06 -13.49
N ALA A 384 -0.85 7.00 -13.29
CA ALA A 384 0.06 6.52 -14.33
C ALA A 384 -0.72 6.14 -15.58
N GLU A 385 -0.37 6.72 -16.69
CA GLU A 385 -0.97 6.39 -17.98
C GLU A 385 -0.27 5.16 -18.58
N SER A 386 -1.05 4.33 -19.26
CA SER A 386 -0.48 3.23 -20.03
C SER A 386 0.20 3.79 -21.28
N SER A 387 1.49 3.49 -21.43
CA SER A 387 2.21 3.83 -22.67
C SER A 387 1.71 3.01 -23.87
N ILE A 388 0.94 1.96 -23.63
CA ILE A 388 0.34 1.09 -24.64
C ILE A 388 -1.16 1.13 -24.42
N GLN A 389 -1.90 1.66 -25.40
CA GLN A 389 -3.36 1.82 -25.30
C GLN A 389 -4.08 0.86 -26.25
N GLU A 390 -5.21 0.33 -25.83
CA GLU A 390 -6.11 -0.36 -26.74
C GLU A 390 -6.80 0.64 -27.68
N PRO A 391 -7.03 0.27 -28.93
CA PRO A 391 -7.79 1.12 -29.84
C PRO A 391 -9.25 1.26 -29.37
N GLU A 392 -9.84 2.45 -29.58
CA GLU A 392 -11.25 2.72 -29.21
C GLU A 392 -12.23 1.76 -29.91
N ASN A 393 -11.92 1.42 -31.16
CA ASN A 393 -12.72 0.48 -31.97
C ASN A 393 -11.81 -0.65 -32.46
N PRO A 394 -11.55 -1.67 -31.63
CA PRO A 394 -10.65 -2.76 -31.99
C PRO A 394 -11.21 -3.60 -33.12
N ARG A 395 -10.38 -3.87 -34.11
CA ARG A 395 -10.67 -4.89 -35.11
C ARG A 395 -10.66 -6.27 -34.46
N LYS A 396 -11.40 -7.20 -34.98
CA LYS A 396 -11.45 -8.57 -34.49
C LYS A 396 -10.74 -9.51 -35.50
N LEU A 397 -9.74 -10.22 -35.03
CA LEU A 397 -9.15 -11.34 -35.73
C LEU A 397 -9.97 -12.58 -35.34
N GLU A 398 -10.66 -13.22 -36.30
CA GLU A 398 -11.48 -14.41 -36.03
C GLU A 398 -10.68 -15.70 -36.12
N GLN A 399 -9.73 -15.76 -37.07
CA GLN A 399 -8.86 -16.89 -37.29
C GLN A 399 -7.53 -16.46 -37.85
N PHE A 400 -6.45 -17.14 -37.48
CA PHE A 400 -5.14 -16.96 -38.09
C PHE A 400 -5.03 -17.84 -39.35
N GLN A 401 -4.82 -17.23 -40.52
CA GLN A 401 -4.90 -17.92 -41.83
C GLN A 401 -3.62 -17.87 -42.66
N GLN A 402 -2.84 -16.75 -42.62
CA GLN A 402 -1.75 -16.52 -43.56
C GLN A 402 -0.38 -16.45 -42.92
N ALA A 403 -0.07 -15.34 -42.23
CA ALA A 403 1.27 -15.11 -41.73
C ALA A 403 1.32 -14.07 -40.60
N VAL A 404 2.41 -14.10 -39.83
CA VAL A 404 2.87 -13.01 -38.99
C VAL A 404 3.96 -12.24 -39.74
N GLU A 405 3.84 -10.93 -39.85
CA GLU A 405 4.73 -10.08 -40.63
C GLU A 405 5.31 -8.94 -39.79
N TYR A 406 6.63 -8.80 -39.80
CA TYR A 406 7.36 -7.65 -39.27
C TYR A 406 7.79 -6.78 -40.46
N LYS A 407 7.42 -5.50 -40.48
CA LYS A 407 7.69 -4.55 -41.58
C LYS A 407 8.41 -3.33 -41.05
N ASP A 408 9.69 -3.21 -41.40
CA ASP A 408 10.58 -2.10 -41.05
C ASP A 408 10.59 -1.78 -39.54
N VAL A 409 10.58 -2.83 -38.72
CA VAL A 409 10.42 -2.70 -37.27
C VAL A 409 11.72 -2.21 -36.64
N ASN A 410 11.61 -1.08 -35.92
CA ASN A 410 12.67 -0.53 -35.09
C ASN A 410 12.18 -0.43 -33.64
N PHE A 411 13.04 -0.74 -32.69
CA PHE A 411 12.69 -0.72 -31.28
C PHE A 411 13.84 -0.35 -30.35
N SER A 412 13.53 0.44 -29.32
CA SER A 412 14.40 0.80 -28.19
C SER A 412 13.59 0.81 -26.90
N TYR A 413 14.13 0.29 -25.80
CA TYR A 413 13.50 0.39 -24.47
C TYR A 413 13.57 1.82 -23.92
N ASN A 414 14.59 2.57 -24.29
CA ASN A 414 14.82 3.97 -23.95
C ASN A 414 15.51 4.67 -25.12
N GLU A 415 15.63 5.97 -25.08
CA GLU A 415 16.23 6.78 -26.16
C GLU A 415 17.74 6.52 -26.39
N SER A 416 18.41 5.82 -25.46
CA SER A 416 19.87 5.73 -25.46
C SER A 416 20.45 4.61 -26.35
N LYS A 417 19.69 3.53 -26.62
CA LYS A 417 20.20 2.39 -27.39
C LYS A 417 19.09 1.71 -28.18
N GLN A 418 19.25 1.69 -29.50
CA GLN A 418 18.36 0.94 -30.38
C GLN A 418 18.71 -0.57 -30.28
N VAL A 419 17.67 -1.38 -29.99
CA VAL A 419 17.79 -2.83 -29.75
C VAL A 419 17.44 -3.63 -30.99
N LEU A 420 16.42 -3.18 -31.75
CA LEU A 420 16.06 -3.77 -33.05
C LEU A 420 16.12 -2.69 -34.13
N LYS A 421 16.71 -3.03 -35.28
CA LYS A 421 16.99 -2.13 -36.40
C LYS A 421 16.47 -2.75 -37.69
N ASN A 422 15.52 -2.08 -38.32
CA ASN A 422 14.96 -2.40 -39.63
C ASN A 422 14.64 -3.89 -39.83
N ILE A 423 13.93 -4.48 -38.87
CA ILE A 423 13.56 -5.89 -38.93
C ILE A 423 12.43 -6.10 -39.93
N ASN A 424 12.71 -6.93 -40.92
CA ASN A 424 11.77 -7.38 -41.93
C ASN A 424 11.73 -8.91 -41.97
N LEU A 425 10.60 -9.50 -41.61
CA LEU A 425 10.41 -10.97 -41.55
C LEU A 425 8.95 -11.35 -41.79
N VAL A 426 8.74 -12.37 -42.62
CA VAL A 426 7.43 -13.00 -42.82
C VAL A 426 7.48 -14.42 -42.27
N ILE A 427 6.56 -14.77 -41.40
CA ILE A 427 6.44 -16.10 -40.79
C ILE A 427 5.12 -16.71 -41.25
N PRO A 428 5.13 -17.59 -42.27
CA PRO A 428 3.92 -18.20 -42.80
C PRO A 428 3.26 -19.15 -41.77
N LYS A 429 1.93 -19.29 -41.88
CA LYS A 429 1.17 -20.21 -41.03
C LYS A 429 1.75 -21.65 -41.12
N GLY A 430 1.85 -22.31 -39.97
CA GLY A 430 2.32 -23.69 -39.85
C GLY A 430 3.85 -23.84 -39.98
N LYS A 431 4.60 -22.74 -40.08
CA LYS A 431 6.07 -22.77 -40.15
C LYS A 431 6.73 -22.48 -38.82
N THR A 432 7.87 -23.14 -38.60
CA THR A 432 8.74 -22.93 -37.45
C THR A 432 9.93 -22.05 -37.83
N VAL A 433 10.05 -20.90 -37.16
CA VAL A 433 11.18 -19.98 -37.31
C VAL A 433 12.08 -20.03 -36.08
N ALA A 434 13.36 -20.37 -36.26
CA ALA A 434 14.37 -20.38 -35.22
C ALA A 434 15.15 -19.05 -35.22
N LEU A 435 15.23 -18.40 -34.06
CA LEU A 435 16.05 -17.20 -33.85
C LEU A 435 17.35 -17.58 -33.16
N VAL A 436 18.47 -17.32 -33.81
CA VAL A 436 19.84 -17.67 -33.37
C VAL A 436 20.67 -16.41 -33.27
N GLY A 437 21.62 -16.34 -32.35
CA GLY A 437 22.52 -15.19 -32.19
C GLY A 437 23.07 -15.08 -30.78
N GLN A 438 24.04 -14.22 -30.58
CA GLN A 438 24.67 -13.98 -29.29
C GLN A 438 23.66 -13.44 -28.26
N SER A 439 23.97 -13.57 -26.95
CA SER A 439 23.19 -12.93 -25.90
C SER A 439 23.18 -11.41 -26.10
N GLY A 440 22.01 -10.77 -25.92
CA GLY A 440 21.86 -9.35 -26.16
C GLY A 440 21.70 -8.91 -27.62
N SER A 441 21.61 -9.83 -28.60
CA SER A 441 21.39 -9.49 -30.00
C SER A 441 19.97 -9.05 -30.38
N GLY A 442 19.00 -9.08 -29.44
CA GLY A 442 17.63 -8.59 -29.65
C GLY A 442 16.56 -9.68 -29.80
N LYS A 443 16.91 -10.98 -29.70
CA LYS A 443 15.96 -12.10 -29.90
C LYS A 443 14.75 -12.07 -28.95
N SER A 444 14.96 -11.95 -27.65
CA SER A 444 13.87 -11.88 -26.66
C SER A 444 13.02 -10.62 -26.86
N THR A 445 13.65 -9.49 -27.18
CA THR A 445 12.94 -8.26 -27.54
C THR A 445 12.05 -8.45 -28.77
N PHE A 446 12.54 -9.14 -29.81
CA PHE A 446 11.78 -9.43 -31.02
C PHE A 446 10.50 -10.23 -30.70
N VAL A 447 10.59 -11.26 -29.88
CA VAL A 447 9.42 -12.08 -29.52
C VAL A 447 8.45 -11.36 -28.57
N ASP A 448 8.95 -10.49 -27.67
CA ASP A 448 8.14 -9.72 -26.73
C ASP A 448 7.26 -8.63 -27.40
N LEU A 449 7.64 -8.20 -28.60
CA LEU A 449 6.85 -7.25 -29.39
C LEU A 449 5.57 -7.87 -29.96
N LEU A 450 5.56 -9.16 -30.27
CA LEU A 450 4.41 -9.83 -30.89
C LEU A 450 3.17 -9.90 -29.98
N PRO A 451 3.28 -10.26 -28.68
CA PRO A 451 2.14 -10.16 -27.74
C PRO A 451 1.79 -8.72 -27.34
N ARG A 452 2.49 -7.74 -27.95
CA ARG A 452 2.34 -6.32 -27.64
C ARG A 452 2.59 -6.04 -26.16
N PHE A 453 3.70 -6.58 -25.62
CA PHE A 453 4.19 -6.17 -24.30
C PHE A 453 4.87 -4.81 -24.37
N TYR A 454 5.35 -4.44 -25.55
CA TYR A 454 5.90 -3.15 -25.93
C TYR A 454 5.37 -2.78 -27.33
N ASP A 455 5.19 -1.48 -27.59
CA ASP A 455 4.92 -1.00 -28.94
C ASP A 455 6.20 -0.65 -29.68
N VAL A 456 6.23 -0.85 -30.99
CA VAL A 456 7.39 -0.53 -31.83
C VAL A 456 7.56 1.00 -31.94
N ASN A 457 8.82 1.48 -32.04
CA ASN A 457 9.10 2.90 -32.24
C ASN A 457 8.80 3.34 -33.69
N SER A 458 9.08 2.46 -34.66
CA SER A 458 8.69 2.66 -36.07
C SER A 458 8.47 1.32 -36.76
N GLY A 459 7.81 1.35 -37.91
CA GLY A 459 7.35 0.14 -38.59
C GLY A 459 6.06 -0.41 -38.01
N LYS A 460 5.75 -1.66 -38.32
CA LYS A 460 4.55 -2.36 -37.83
C LYS A 460 4.73 -3.87 -37.81
N ILE A 461 3.96 -4.50 -36.92
CA ILE A 461 3.81 -5.96 -36.84
C ILE A 461 2.37 -6.28 -37.22
N CYS A 462 2.17 -7.19 -38.16
CA CYS A 462 0.83 -7.57 -38.64
C CYS A 462 0.59 -9.06 -38.48
N ILE A 463 -0.67 -9.43 -38.23
CA ILE A 463 -1.17 -10.80 -38.30
C ILE A 463 -2.25 -10.81 -39.38
N ASP A 464 -2.05 -11.61 -40.43
CA ASP A 464 -2.93 -11.68 -41.61
C ASP A 464 -3.21 -10.29 -42.21
N GLY A 465 -2.18 -9.42 -42.26
CA GLY A 465 -2.26 -8.06 -42.77
C GLY A 465 -2.86 -7.01 -41.82
N ILE A 466 -3.40 -7.41 -40.66
CA ILE A 466 -3.94 -6.50 -39.64
C ILE A 466 -2.81 -6.10 -38.68
N ASP A 467 -2.58 -4.80 -38.49
CA ASP A 467 -1.61 -4.29 -37.50
C ASP A 467 -2.05 -4.72 -36.09
N ILE A 468 -1.14 -5.28 -35.30
CA ILE A 468 -1.43 -5.72 -33.92
C ILE A 468 -1.93 -4.56 -33.03
N ARG A 469 -1.64 -3.31 -33.38
CA ARG A 469 -2.13 -2.11 -32.67
C ARG A 469 -3.62 -1.85 -32.89
N GLU A 470 -4.20 -2.40 -33.92
CA GLU A 470 -5.64 -2.31 -34.24
C GLU A 470 -6.46 -3.39 -33.51
N LEU A 471 -5.81 -4.40 -32.90
CA LEU A 471 -6.48 -5.47 -32.16
C LEU A 471 -6.58 -5.13 -30.67
N SER A 472 -7.61 -5.66 -29.99
CA SER A 472 -7.61 -5.64 -28.50
C SER A 472 -6.55 -6.60 -27.94
N PHE A 473 -6.01 -6.31 -26.76
CA PHE A 473 -5.01 -7.19 -26.11
C PHE A 473 -5.54 -8.60 -25.90
N TYR A 474 -6.82 -8.71 -25.53
CA TYR A 474 -7.46 -10.00 -25.33
C TYR A 474 -7.49 -10.81 -26.63
N ASN A 475 -8.01 -10.24 -27.72
CA ASN A 475 -8.09 -10.93 -29.00
C ASN A 475 -6.71 -11.27 -29.57
N LEU A 476 -5.73 -10.33 -29.50
CA LEU A 476 -4.36 -10.59 -29.95
C LEU A 476 -3.73 -11.76 -29.20
N ARG A 477 -3.77 -11.72 -27.86
CA ARG A 477 -3.11 -12.71 -27.01
C ARG A 477 -3.84 -14.05 -26.96
N GLU A 478 -5.10 -14.12 -27.34
CA GLU A 478 -5.84 -15.37 -27.48
C GLU A 478 -5.20 -16.29 -28.52
N PHE A 479 -4.67 -15.72 -29.61
CA PHE A 479 -3.98 -16.47 -30.68
C PHE A 479 -2.57 -16.91 -30.32
N MET A 480 -2.02 -16.54 -29.17
CA MET A 480 -0.63 -16.77 -28.81
C MET A 480 -0.47 -17.60 -27.55
N GLY A 481 0.54 -18.47 -27.54
CA GLY A 481 1.00 -19.19 -26.36
C GLY A 481 2.48 -18.94 -26.13
N ASN A 482 2.85 -18.62 -24.89
CA ASN A 482 4.23 -18.36 -24.51
C ASN A 482 4.75 -19.47 -23.59
N VAL A 483 5.94 -19.98 -23.89
CA VAL A 483 6.74 -20.82 -22.99
C VAL A 483 8.06 -20.10 -22.75
N ASN A 484 8.23 -19.56 -21.57
CA ASN A 484 9.41 -18.77 -21.20
C ASN A 484 10.55 -19.66 -20.73
N GLN A 485 11.78 -19.14 -20.79
CA GLN A 485 13.00 -19.78 -20.27
C GLN A 485 12.86 -20.15 -18.79
N ASP A 486 12.43 -19.20 -17.96
CA ASP A 486 12.10 -19.43 -16.57
C ASP A 486 10.57 -19.55 -16.41
N PRO A 487 10.05 -20.76 -16.15
CA PRO A 487 8.60 -20.97 -16.02
C PRO A 487 8.08 -20.34 -14.75
N ILE A 488 7.19 -19.35 -14.88
CA ILE A 488 6.52 -18.72 -13.76
C ILE A 488 5.29 -19.54 -13.39
N LEU A 489 5.32 -20.12 -12.19
CA LEU A 489 4.22 -20.85 -11.58
C LEU A 489 3.73 -20.12 -10.35
N PHE A 490 2.44 -20.16 -10.10
CA PHE A 490 1.80 -19.58 -8.92
C PHE A 490 1.74 -20.63 -7.80
N ASN A 491 1.67 -20.17 -6.56
CA ASN A 491 1.51 -21.07 -5.40
C ASN A 491 0.08 -21.62 -5.33
N ASP A 492 -0.21 -22.54 -6.23
CA ASP A 492 -1.50 -23.17 -6.41
C ASP A 492 -1.26 -24.63 -6.83
N THR A 493 -2.35 -25.36 -7.02
CA THR A 493 -2.36 -26.72 -7.54
C THR A 493 -2.17 -26.70 -9.06
N ILE A 494 -2.72 -27.69 -9.69
CA ILE A 494 -2.79 -27.83 -11.14
C ILE A 494 -3.60 -26.76 -11.86
N ASN A 495 -4.30 -25.88 -11.14
CA ASN A 495 -4.81 -24.64 -11.71
C ASN A 495 -3.70 -23.80 -12.39
N ASN A 496 -2.42 -24.10 -12.09
CA ASN A 496 -1.31 -23.59 -12.89
C ASN A 496 -1.36 -24.01 -14.36
N ILE A 497 -1.86 -25.20 -14.70
CA ILE A 497 -2.05 -25.64 -16.09
C ILE A 497 -3.26 -24.92 -16.69
N ALA A 498 -4.36 -24.82 -15.95
CA ALA A 498 -5.59 -24.15 -16.39
C ALA A 498 -5.53 -22.61 -16.26
N PHE A 499 -4.37 -22.04 -15.91
CA PHE A 499 -4.24 -20.60 -15.68
C PHE A 499 -4.67 -19.76 -16.88
N GLY A 500 -5.67 -18.91 -16.67
CA GLY A 500 -6.26 -18.04 -17.71
C GLY A 500 -7.27 -18.74 -18.62
N ILE A 501 -7.66 -19.99 -18.34
CA ILE A 501 -8.67 -20.74 -19.08
C ILE A 501 -9.85 -20.99 -18.14
N GLU A 502 -10.98 -20.35 -18.43
CA GLU A 502 -12.20 -20.56 -17.67
C GLU A 502 -12.84 -21.92 -18.02
N ASN A 503 -13.34 -22.64 -17.02
CA ASN A 503 -14.06 -23.90 -17.17
C ASN A 503 -13.26 -25.08 -17.79
N ALA A 504 -11.94 -25.10 -17.64
CA ALA A 504 -11.14 -26.26 -18.02
C ALA A 504 -11.55 -27.49 -17.19
N THR A 505 -11.93 -28.58 -17.85
CA THR A 505 -12.23 -29.83 -17.16
C THR A 505 -10.95 -30.55 -16.72
N LEU A 506 -11.03 -31.37 -15.67
CA LEU A 506 -9.90 -32.17 -15.21
C LEU A 506 -9.34 -33.05 -16.34
N GLU A 507 -10.23 -33.64 -17.14
CA GLU A 507 -9.84 -34.46 -18.28
C GLU A 507 -9.02 -33.71 -19.33
N GLN A 508 -9.39 -32.45 -19.65
CA GLN A 508 -8.61 -31.57 -20.53
C GLN A 508 -7.23 -31.24 -19.93
N VAL A 509 -7.17 -30.97 -18.63
CA VAL A 509 -5.94 -30.72 -17.91
C VAL A 509 -5.04 -31.95 -17.92
N GLU A 510 -5.58 -33.14 -17.68
CA GLU A 510 -4.83 -34.41 -17.74
C GLU A 510 -4.31 -34.70 -19.16
N GLN A 511 -5.12 -34.47 -20.18
CA GLN A 511 -4.69 -34.63 -21.56
C GLN A 511 -3.53 -33.69 -21.92
N ALA A 512 -3.65 -32.43 -21.53
CA ALA A 512 -2.58 -31.45 -21.72
C ALA A 512 -1.29 -31.85 -20.98
N ALA A 513 -1.43 -32.35 -19.74
CA ALA A 513 -0.31 -32.85 -18.94
C ALA A 513 0.35 -34.09 -19.57
N ARG A 514 -0.40 -35.01 -20.20
CA ARG A 514 0.14 -36.16 -20.94
C ARG A 514 0.96 -35.71 -22.13
N ILE A 515 0.44 -34.78 -22.95
CA ILE A 515 1.13 -34.26 -24.12
C ILE A 515 2.46 -33.56 -23.70
N ALA A 516 2.45 -32.92 -22.55
CA ALA A 516 3.62 -32.24 -21.98
C ALA A 516 4.56 -33.15 -21.17
N ASN A 517 4.37 -34.47 -21.17
CA ASN A 517 5.11 -35.43 -20.34
C ASN A 517 5.09 -35.08 -18.83
N ALA A 518 4.01 -34.45 -18.35
CA ALA A 518 3.86 -34.00 -16.96
C ALA A 518 3.00 -34.94 -16.10
N HIS A 519 2.12 -35.72 -16.71
CA HIS A 519 1.12 -36.54 -16.02
C HIS A 519 1.74 -37.49 -14.99
N GLU A 520 2.78 -38.23 -15.37
CA GLU A 520 3.37 -39.26 -14.52
C GLU A 520 3.97 -38.66 -13.23
N PHE A 521 4.74 -37.59 -13.32
CA PHE A 521 5.30 -37.01 -12.11
C PHE A 521 4.23 -36.32 -11.24
N ILE A 522 3.14 -35.81 -11.84
CA ILE A 522 2.02 -35.24 -11.10
C ILE A 522 1.36 -36.30 -10.23
N LEU A 523 1.11 -37.51 -10.78
CA LEU A 523 0.54 -38.62 -10.03
C LEU A 523 1.45 -39.12 -8.89
N GLN A 524 2.76 -38.92 -8.99
CA GLN A 524 3.72 -39.26 -7.95
C GLN A 524 3.79 -38.24 -6.82
N THR A 525 3.16 -37.07 -6.95
CA THR A 525 3.06 -36.09 -5.87
C THR A 525 2.05 -36.52 -4.81
N GLU A 526 2.19 -36.01 -3.58
CA GLU A 526 1.41 -36.43 -2.40
C GLU A 526 -0.12 -36.38 -2.63
N HIS A 527 -0.62 -35.40 -3.40
CA HIS A 527 -2.04 -35.21 -3.67
C HIS A 527 -2.36 -35.15 -5.18
N GLY A 528 -1.48 -35.68 -6.03
CA GLY A 528 -1.65 -35.68 -7.48
C GLY A 528 -1.93 -34.26 -8.00
N TYR A 529 -2.97 -34.14 -8.78
CA TYR A 529 -3.41 -32.87 -9.35
C TYR A 529 -3.88 -31.81 -8.32
N GLN A 530 -4.05 -32.13 -7.08
CA GLN A 530 -4.40 -31.20 -5.99
C GLN A 530 -3.17 -30.76 -5.17
N THR A 531 -1.96 -31.13 -5.56
CA THR A 531 -0.74 -30.77 -4.86
C THR A 531 -0.44 -29.30 -4.99
N ILE A 532 -0.23 -28.62 -3.85
CA ILE A 532 0.27 -27.23 -3.79
C ILE A 532 1.77 -27.24 -4.02
N ILE A 533 2.20 -26.59 -5.11
CA ILE A 533 3.59 -26.65 -5.59
C ILE A 533 4.55 -25.67 -4.93
N GLY A 534 4.07 -24.85 -3.99
CA GLY A 534 4.87 -23.84 -3.29
C GLY A 534 5.10 -22.56 -4.11
N ASP A 535 5.76 -21.60 -3.50
CA ASP A 535 6.06 -20.32 -4.15
C ASP A 535 6.95 -20.54 -5.38
N ARG A 536 6.53 -20.00 -6.53
CA ARG A 536 7.19 -20.19 -7.84
C ARG A 536 7.47 -21.65 -8.21
N GLY A 537 6.69 -22.59 -7.69
CA GLY A 537 6.92 -24.01 -7.91
C GLY A 537 8.18 -24.56 -7.22
N GLY A 538 8.56 -23.99 -6.07
CA GLY A 538 9.80 -24.33 -5.35
C GLY A 538 9.92 -25.78 -4.90
N LYS A 539 8.82 -26.54 -4.86
CA LYS A 539 8.81 -27.97 -4.57
C LYS A 539 9.11 -28.86 -5.77
N LEU A 540 9.20 -28.28 -6.98
CA LEU A 540 9.39 -28.99 -8.24
C LEU A 540 10.80 -28.81 -8.79
N SER A 541 11.30 -29.82 -9.53
CA SER A 541 12.52 -29.68 -10.30
C SER A 541 12.36 -28.68 -11.46
N GLY A 542 13.46 -28.18 -12.03
CA GLY A 542 13.44 -27.30 -13.19
C GLY A 542 12.64 -27.88 -14.37
N GLY A 543 12.90 -29.17 -14.70
CA GLY A 543 12.21 -29.87 -15.78
C GLY A 543 10.71 -30.09 -15.50
N GLN A 544 10.34 -30.34 -14.24
CA GLN A 544 8.92 -30.46 -13.86
C GLN A 544 8.19 -29.12 -14.01
N ARG A 545 8.80 -28.01 -13.57
CA ARG A 545 8.24 -26.66 -13.77
C ARG A 545 8.04 -26.35 -15.23
N GLN A 546 9.05 -26.68 -16.08
CA GLN A 546 8.98 -26.44 -17.52
C GLN A 546 7.87 -27.24 -18.18
N ARG A 547 7.72 -28.54 -17.84
CA ARG A 547 6.64 -29.39 -18.37
C ARG A 547 5.25 -28.88 -17.96
N LEU A 548 5.07 -28.31 -16.75
CA LEU A 548 3.81 -27.65 -16.38
C LEU A 548 3.54 -26.40 -17.22
N SER A 549 4.58 -25.60 -17.51
CA SER A 549 4.45 -24.43 -18.39
C SER A 549 4.07 -24.82 -19.83
N ILE A 550 4.65 -25.92 -20.35
CA ILE A 550 4.27 -26.49 -21.64
C ILE A 550 2.83 -27.01 -21.61
N ALA A 551 2.40 -27.71 -20.55
CA ALA A 551 1.04 -28.19 -20.39
C ALA A 551 0.02 -27.02 -20.41
N ARG A 552 0.36 -25.88 -19.81
CA ARG A 552 -0.44 -24.64 -19.88
C ARG A 552 -0.62 -24.17 -21.32
N ALA A 553 0.45 -24.16 -22.10
CA ALA A 553 0.42 -23.77 -23.50
C ALA A 553 -0.34 -24.78 -24.37
N VAL A 554 -0.22 -26.09 -24.10
CA VAL A 554 -1.00 -27.16 -24.75
C VAL A 554 -2.48 -26.99 -24.51
N LEU A 555 -2.88 -26.76 -23.25
CA LEU A 555 -4.30 -26.61 -22.87
C LEU A 555 -4.94 -25.41 -23.56
N LYS A 556 -4.21 -24.30 -23.65
CA LYS A 556 -4.66 -23.09 -24.36
C LYS A 556 -4.83 -23.31 -25.86
N ASN A 557 -4.05 -24.19 -26.45
CA ASN A 557 -4.09 -24.60 -27.88
C ASN A 557 -4.09 -23.43 -28.90
N PRO A 558 -3.20 -22.45 -28.79
CA PRO A 558 -3.18 -21.32 -29.71
C PRO A 558 -2.50 -21.67 -31.04
N PRO A 559 -2.83 -20.98 -32.15
CA PRO A 559 -2.21 -21.23 -33.45
C PRO A 559 -0.77 -20.69 -33.58
N ILE A 560 -0.38 -19.74 -32.74
CA ILE A 560 0.96 -19.13 -32.73
C ILE A 560 1.65 -19.45 -31.41
N MET A 561 2.86 -20.03 -31.48
CA MET A 561 3.67 -20.36 -30.31
C MET A 561 4.93 -19.51 -30.27
N ILE A 562 5.22 -18.99 -29.10
CA ILE A 562 6.47 -18.27 -28.79
C ILE A 562 7.20 -19.09 -27.73
N LEU A 563 8.40 -19.58 -28.08
CA LEU A 563 9.20 -20.44 -27.22
C LEU A 563 10.54 -19.77 -26.96
N ASP A 564 10.81 -19.44 -25.69
CA ASP A 564 12.11 -18.92 -25.28
C ASP A 564 12.85 -20.00 -24.50
N GLU A 565 13.93 -20.48 -25.02
CA GLU A 565 14.82 -21.56 -24.59
C GLU A 565 14.48 -22.26 -23.26
N ALA A 566 13.76 -23.37 -23.37
CA ALA A 566 13.16 -24.06 -22.23
C ALA A 566 14.07 -25.07 -21.50
N THR A 567 15.39 -25.19 -21.81
CA THR A 567 16.16 -26.38 -21.42
C THR A 567 17.55 -26.14 -20.85
N SER A 568 17.99 -24.89 -20.64
CA SER A 568 19.40 -24.52 -20.36
C SER A 568 19.99 -24.97 -19.00
N ALA A 569 19.19 -25.60 -18.11
CA ALA A 569 19.66 -26.00 -16.78
C ALA A 569 19.06 -27.33 -16.31
N LEU A 570 18.76 -28.25 -17.24
CA LEU A 570 18.09 -29.51 -16.94
C LEU A 570 19.08 -30.68 -16.99
N ASP A 571 18.82 -31.72 -16.19
CA ASP A 571 19.46 -33.00 -16.33
C ASP A 571 19.04 -33.68 -17.65
N THR A 572 19.88 -34.59 -18.18
CA THR A 572 19.73 -35.20 -19.51
C THR A 572 18.37 -35.88 -19.71
N GLU A 573 17.81 -36.53 -18.66
CA GLU A 573 16.51 -37.20 -18.75
C GLU A 573 15.36 -36.21 -18.80
N SER A 574 15.34 -35.22 -17.90
CA SER A 574 14.35 -34.14 -17.90
C SER A 574 14.38 -33.34 -19.19
N GLU A 575 15.60 -33.11 -19.73
CA GLU A 575 15.80 -32.43 -21.00
C GLU A 575 15.11 -33.15 -22.16
N LYS A 576 15.32 -34.47 -22.28
CA LYS A 576 14.69 -35.26 -23.33
C LYS A 576 13.16 -35.17 -23.26
N LEU A 577 12.58 -35.32 -22.06
CA LEU A 577 11.13 -35.22 -21.85
C LEU A 577 10.57 -33.82 -22.18
N VAL A 578 11.32 -32.76 -21.86
CA VAL A 578 10.95 -31.38 -22.19
C VAL A 578 11.04 -31.15 -23.71
N GLN A 579 12.08 -31.66 -24.37
CA GLN A 579 12.23 -31.53 -25.82
C GLN A 579 11.11 -32.25 -26.57
N GLU A 580 10.78 -33.49 -26.18
CA GLU A 580 9.66 -34.24 -26.76
C GLU A 580 8.32 -33.48 -26.56
N ALA A 581 8.11 -32.87 -25.40
CA ALA A 581 6.94 -32.06 -25.12
C ALA A 581 6.88 -30.79 -26.01
N LEU A 582 8.02 -30.13 -26.23
CA LEU A 582 8.12 -28.96 -27.12
C LEU A 582 7.87 -29.37 -28.59
N ASP A 583 8.46 -30.46 -29.05
CA ASP A 583 8.24 -30.98 -30.41
C ASP A 583 6.77 -31.31 -30.64
N ASN A 584 6.09 -31.93 -29.66
CA ASN A 584 4.67 -32.18 -29.72
C ASN A 584 3.83 -30.89 -29.71
N LEU A 585 4.26 -29.88 -28.93
CA LEU A 585 3.58 -28.58 -28.87
C LEU A 585 3.70 -27.83 -30.21
N MET A 586 4.81 -27.92 -30.91
CA MET A 586 5.04 -27.22 -32.19
C MET A 586 4.29 -27.85 -33.38
N LYS A 587 3.90 -29.12 -33.31
CA LYS A 587 3.22 -29.82 -34.43
C LYS A 587 1.97 -29.08 -34.87
N ASN A 588 1.87 -28.81 -36.16
CA ASN A 588 0.73 -28.13 -36.81
C ASN A 588 0.47 -26.70 -36.33
N ARG A 589 1.47 -26.02 -35.74
CA ARG A 589 1.36 -24.64 -35.28
C ARG A 589 2.45 -23.76 -35.91
N THR A 590 2.21 -22.46 -35.93
CA THR A 590 3.25 -21.49 -36.30
C THR A 590 4.10 -21.20 -35.07
N SER A 591 5.39 -21.47 -35.14
CA SER A 591 6.27 -21.40 -33.98
C SER A 591 7.42 -20.43 -34.20
N ILE A 592 7.66 -19.57 -33.22
CA ILE A 592 8.84 -18.69 -33.14
C ILE A 592 9.67 -19.17 -31.95
N VAL A 593 10.87 -19.65 -32.20
CA VAL A 593 11.70 -20.30 -31.18
C VAL A 593 13.02 -19.55 -31.03
N ILE A 594 13.30 -19.02 -29.85
CA ILE A 594 14.67 -18.61 -29.52
C ILE A 594 15.47 -19.88 -29.24
N ALA A 595 16.29 -20.27 -30.21
CA ALA A 595 16.93 -21.58 -30.20
C ALA A 595 18.38 -21.47 -29.68
N HIS A 596 18.66 -22.26 -28.65
CA HIS A 596 20.01 -22.46 -28.12
C HIS A 596 20.47 -23.92 -28.30
N ARG A 597 19.63 -24.78 -28.92
CA ARG A 597 19.96 -26.18 -29.16
C ARG A 597 19.96 -26.54 -30.63
N LEU A 598 20.95 -27.35 -30.98
CA LEU A 598 21.20 -27.81 -32.37
C LEU A 598 20.00 -28.57 -32.92
N SER A 599 19.31 -29.40 -32.13
CA SER A 599 18.12 -30.16 -32.56
C SER A 599 16.99 -29.26 -33.02
N THR A 600 16.66 -28.23 -32.22
CA THR A 600 15.62 -27.27 -32.53
C THR A 600 15.96 -26.42 -33.75
N ILE A 601 17.24 -26.04 -33.88
CA ILE A 601 17.75 -25.25 -35.03
C ILE A 601 17.64 -26.06 -36.33
N LYS A 602 18.09 -27.31 -36.32
CA LYS A 602 18.13 -28.17 -37.53
C LYS A 602 16.72 -28.44 -38.10
N ASN A 603 15.73 -28.55 -37.26
CA ASN A 603 14.35 -28.90 -37.64
C ASN A 603 13.49 -27.68 -38.01
N ALA A 604 14.03 -26.46 -37.91
CA ALA A 604 13.30 -25.25 -38.24
C ALA A 604 13.15 -25.07 -39.77
N ASP A 605 12.00 -24.62 -40.22
CA ASP A 605 11.74 -24.28 -41.63
C ASP A 605 12.59 -23.07 -42.10
N LEU A 606 12.84 -22.14 -41.18
CA LEU A 606 13.64 -20.95 -41.42
C LEU A 606 14.46 -20.61 -40.16
N ILE A 607 15.72 -20.34 -40.35
CA ILE A 607 16.62 -19.85 -39.31
C ILE A 607 16.94 -18.37 -39.61
N CYS A 608 16.77 -17.52 -38.60
CA CYS A 608 17.14 -16.11 -38.64
C CYS A 608 18.30 -15.83 -37.66
N VAL A 609 19.42 -15.35 -38.18
CA VAL A 609 20.58 -15.02 -37.36
C VAL A 609 20.55 -13.55 -36.96
N PHE A 610 20.44 -13.30 -35.67
CA PHE A 610 20.46 -11.97 -35.10
C PHE A 610 21.86 -11.53 -34.69
N HIS A 611 22.27 -10.36 -35.16
CA HIS A 611 23.51 -9.72 -34.79
C HIS A 611 23.31 -8.23 -34.62
N GLU A 612 23.66 -7.67 -33.45
CA GLU A 612 23.53 -6.23 -33.10
C GLU A 612 22.18 -5.59 -33.45
N GLY A 613 21.10 -6.34 -33.30
CA GLY A 613 19.73 -5.88 -33.51
C GLY A 613 19.20 -6.02 -34.93
N GLU A 614 19.93 -6.65 -35.83
CA GLU A 614 19.58 -6.89 -37.23
C GLU A 614 19.48 -8.38 -37.53
N ILE A 615 18.70 -8.77 -38.55
CA ILE A 615 18.72 -10.13 -39.12
C ILE A 615 19.75 -10.13 -40.25
N VAL A 616 20.94 -10.68 -39.99
CA VAL A 616 22.08 -10.66 -40.92
C VAL A 616 22.12 -11.85 -41.88
N GLU A 617 21.58 -13.00 -41.44
CA GLU A 617 21.51 -14.21 -42.29
C GLU A 617 20.14 -14.86 -42.10
N ARG A 618 19.58 -15.44 -43.17
CA ARG A 618 18.33 -16.22 -43.13
C ARG A 618 18.40 -17.35 -44.15
N GLY A 619 17.88 -18.52 -43.78
CA GLY A 619 17.86 -19.71 -44.63
C GLY A 619 17.62 -20.98 -43.83
N THR A 620 17.67 -22.12 -44.48
CA THR A 620 17.66 -23.44 -43.84
C THR A 620 19.01 -23.75 -43.21
N HIS A 621 19.07 -24.80 -42.40
CA HIS A 621 20.33 -25.26 -41.79
C HIS A 621 21.46 -25.51 -42.82
N GLU A 622 21.14 -26.20 -43.92
CA GLU A 622 22.10 -26.55 -44.97
C GLU A 622 22.59 -25.32 -45.75
N GLU A 623 21.66 -24.41 -46.09
CA GLU A 623 21.97 -23.16 -46.77
C GLU A 623 22.91 -22.29 -45.95
N LEU A 624 22.63 -22.10 -44.66
CA LEU A 624 23.42 -21.27 -43.77
C LEU A 624 24.79 -21.85 -43.46
N LEU A 625 24.94 -23.18 -43.42
CA LEU A 625 26.23 -23.84 -43.31
C LEU A 625 27.08 -23.60 -44.56
N SER A 626 26.47 -23.64 -45.74
CA SER A 626 27.18 -23.42 -47.00
C SER A 626 27.71 -21.98 -47.17
N LEU A 627 27.05 -20.99 -46.56
CA LEU A 627 27.47 -19.58 -46.54
C LEU A 627 28.73 -19.33 -45.74
N ASN A 628 29.12 -20.24 -44.84
CA ASN A 628 30.28 -20.13 -43.95
C ASN A 628 30.36 -18.81 -43.17
N GLY A 629 29.20 -18.29 -42.79
CA GLY A 629 29.01 -16.99 -42.16
C GLY A 629 28.96 -17.03 -40.62
N ILE A 630 28.19 -16.13 -40.04
CA ILE A 630 28.01 -16.02 -38.57
C ILE A 630 27.32 -17.27 -38.02
N TYR A 631 26.33 -17.81 -38.74
CA TYR A 631 25.67 -19.07 -38.38
C TYR A 631 26.63 -20.21 -38.18
N THR A 632 27.54 -20.44 -39.15
CA THR A 632 28.53 -21.52 -39.10
C THR A 632 29.46 -21.39 -37.90
N LYS A 633 29.87 -20.16 -37.56
CA LYS A 633 30.67 -19.89 -36.36
C LYS A 633 29.91 -20.22 -35.08
N LEU A 634 28.64 -19.81 -34.95
CA LEU A 634 27.80 -20.11 -33.80
C LEU A 634 27.53 -21.64 -33.67
N TYR A 635 27.31 -22.30 -34.80
CA TYR A 635 27.10 -23.73 -34.85
C TYR A 635 28.37 -24.51 -34.41
N SER A 636 29.55 -24.13 -34.89
CA SER A 636 30.80 -24.76 -34.47
C SER A 636 31.11 -24.59 -32.99
N MET A 637 30.72 -23.47 -32.38
CA MET A 637 30.88 -23.23 -30.93
C MET A 637 29.93 -24.05 -30.05
N GLN A 638 28.82 -24.54 -30.58
CA GLN A 638 27.84 -25.39 -29.87
C GLN A 638 28.02 -26.89 -30.12
N SER A 639 28.89 -27.27 -31.07
CA SER A 639 29.11 -28.66 -31.45
C SER A 639 30.20 -29.37 -30.63
N PHE A 640 30.74 -28.73 -29.58
CA PHE A 640 31.75 -29.28 -28.69
C PHE A 640 31.20 -29.56 -27.29
#